data_01c163b5146200c46c2a7aa77e309830
#
_entry.id   01c163b5146200c46c2a7aa77e309830
#
_cell.length_a   1.000
_cell.length_b   1.000
_cell.length_c   1.000
_cell.angle_alpha   90.00
_cell.angle_beta   90.00
_cell.angle_gamma   90.00
#
_symmetry.space_group_name_H-M   'P 1'
#
loop_
_entity.id
_entity.type
_entity.pdbx_description
1 polymer ?
#
loop_
_entity_poly.entity_id
_entity_poly.type
_entity_poly.pdbx_seq_one_letter_code
_entity_poly.pdbx_strand_id
1 'polypeptide(L)'
;MQQEETTKNKKSFGTAAVYLTAISSILGAILFLRFGYATGVLGFWGAIGIILLGHMITIPTALAISELSTNTRVEGGGEYFIISRSFGLKIGSTIGIALFLSQTISIAFYTIAFAESFQFLFDWCLSAFNFVLPRQVISVPAIVILSFFILKKGTGSGMKLLYIVTAILVISLLLFAFGKPIEKLDDPTYIIGNNFGFTNKNQFFIIFAICFPAFTGMTAGVGLSGDLRNPSKSIPLGTILGTLTGLLVYVFVVWKLALCASQDDLATNQLIMSRIAIFGAVIIPIGLAASTSTSALSAMMVAPRTLQAIANDNMLPSTRIRQFLGKGVGDTNEPRNASIVVYVIATVFILLGDVNTVAGIISVFFMITYGTLCLSSFLNHFGSPPSYRPRFRSKWYLSLVGFLLSVWIMFMISPLNTFIASVVIVLIYLLIEHFNKDEKGLVNIFKGALFQLNRQLQVFMQKSQLKKDDNQEWRPAAVCVSPHSFEREKIMELMKWISHQHGFGTYFHLIEGYYSRQTCKESNLLLKQLISNTKDRGSTLYIDTMISPSFTTAIAQVIQTPSISGMENNFVVFEYDKRYPDELSAILSNVNLVRAGNFDIGILAISEQFFKPTNGIHVWIREHDETNTNFMILLGYIIMSHPDWKKSHIKIFIASMKKDAVQVKEELKQRIATGRLPITLTNIEFVMLDENHTFIHAVKEQSYQAGLTIIGFHEDFIKHDPIAFFNDFKSTGDILFVNASQAKEIL
;
A
#
# COMPACT_ATOMS: atom_id res chain seq x y z
N MET A 1 14.16 -37.13 -16.01
CA MET A 1 14.54 -36.42 -17.25
C MET A 1 13.97 -37.04 -18.52
N GLN A 2 12.81 -37.65 -18.51
CA GLN A 2 12.18 -38.27 -19.71
C GLN A 2 10.67 -38.00 -19.86
N GLN A 3 10.12 -36.99 -19.22
CA GLN A 3 8.70 -36.61 -19.37
C GLN A 3 8.47 -35.15 -19.84
N GLU A 4 9.52 -34.44 -20.29
CA GLU A 4 9.41 -33.04 -20.76
C GLU A 4 9.32 -32.87 -22.29
N GLU A 5 9.28 -33.94 -23.07
CA GLU A 5 9.34 -33.82 -24.53
C GLU A 5 8.03 -33.98 -25.31
N THR A 6 6.88 -34.17 -24.69
CA THR A 6 5.65 -34.51 -25.44
C THR A 6 4.54 -33.46 -25.48
N THR A 7 4.77 -32.20 -25.08
CA THR A 7 3.80 -31.11 -25.30
C THR A 7 4.45 -29.83 -25.85
N LYS A 8 5.12 -29.93 -27.00
CA LYS A 8 5.31 -28.76 -27.88
C LYS A 8 3.97 -28.42 -28.53
N ASN A 9 3.03 -27.88 -27.74
CA ASN A 9 1.89 -27.15 -28.27
C ASN A 9 2.46 -26.04 -29.17
N LYS A 10 2.15 -26.05 -30.46
CA LYS A 10 2.57 -25.03 -31.43
C LYS A 10 1.98 -23.70 -30.99
N LYS A 11 2.71 -22.96 -30.15
CA LYS A 11 2.42 -21.56 -29.81
C LYS A 11 2.34 -20.80 -31.13
N SER A 12 1.16 -20.33 -31.51
CA SER A 12 0.85 -19.92 -32.87
C SER A 12 0.96 -18.41 -33.10
N PHE A 13 0.86 -17.59 -32.01
CA PHE A 13 0.65 -16.15 -32.14
C PHE A 13 1.90 -15.32 -31.85
N GLY A 14 2.07 -14.24 -32.60
CA GLY A 14 3.14 -13.24 -32.43
C GLY A 14 2.61 -11.88 -31.96
N THR A 15 3.47 -10.85 -32.03
CA THR A 15 3.15 -9.46 -31.63
C THR A 15 1.95 -8.88 -32.37
N ALA A 16 1.78 -9.20 -33.65
CA ALA A 16 0.63 -8.74 -34.44
C ALA A 16 -0.72 -9.17 -33.85
N ALA A 17 -0.80 -10.38 -33.28
CA ALA A 17 -2.02 -10.85 -32.64
C ALA A 17 -2.39 -10.01 -31.41
N VAL A 18 -1.41 -9.68 -30.56
CA VAL A 18 -1.63 -8.82 -29.38
C VAL A 18 -2.05 -7.42 -29.81
N TYR A 19 -1.35 -6.83 -30.77
CA TYR A 19 -1.67 -5.50 -31.32
C TYR A 19 -3.06 -5.43 -31.92
N LEU A 20 -3.41 -6.37 -32.80
CA LEU A 20 -4.71 -6.37 -33.48
C LEU A 20 -5.86 -6.65 -32.50
N THR A 21 -5.66 -7.51 -31.52
CA THR A 21 -6.66 -7.72 -30.45
C THR A 21 -6.84 -6.46 -29.59
N ALA A 22 -5.77 -5.80 -29.24
CA ALA A 22 -5.82 -4.55 -28.50
C ALA A 22 -6.52 -3.44 -29.31
N ILE A 23 -6.09 -3.21 -30.54
CA ILE A 23 -6.62 -2.11 -31.36
C ILE A 23 -8.08 -2.35 -31.78
N SER A 24 -8.49 -3.59 -32.09
CA SER A 24 -9.88 -3.90 -32.41
C SER A 24 -10.82 -3.70 -31.20
N SER A 25 -10.32 -3.91 -30.00
CA SER A 25 -11.10 -3.67 -28.78
C SER A 25 -11.11 -2.18 -28.40
N ILE A 26 -9.99 -1.46 -28.58
CA ILE A 26 -9.89 -0.02 -28.37
C ILE A 26 -10.80 0.73 -29.35
N LEU A 27 -10.69 0.48 -30.64
CA LEU A 27 -11.52 1.11 -31.67
C LEU A 27 -12.91 0.45 -31.76
N GLY A 28 -13.48 0.15 -30.59
CA GLY A 28 -14.74 -0.58 -30.40
C GLY A 28 -16.00 0.27 -30.53
N ALA A 29 -17.06 -0.23 -29.90
CA ALA A 29 -18.41 0.33 -29.94
C ALA A 29 -18.48 1.83 -29.62
N ILE A 30 -17.77 2.27 -28.60
CA ILE A 30 -17.84 3.63 -28.08
C ILE A 30 -17.33 4.67 -29.07
N LEU A 31 -16.33 4.31 -29.88
CA LEU A 31 -15.84 5.15 -30.95
C LEU A 31 -16.96 5.64 -31.87
N PHE A 32 -17.82 4.71 -32.26
CA PHE A 32 -18.93 4.97 -33.19
C PHE A 32 -20.16 5.58 -32.51
N LEU A 33 -20.44 5.20 -31.26
CA LEU A 33 -21.70 5.50 -30.59
C LEU A 33 -21.65 6.70 -29.66
N ARG A 34 -20.51 7.00 -29.05
CA ARG A 34 -20.46 7.94 -27.90
C ARG A 34 -19.54 9.14 -28.09
N PHE A 35 -18.54 9.08 -28.98
CA PHE A 35 -17.66 10.22 -29.21
C PHE A 35 -18.36 11.38 -29.92
N GLY A 36 -19.39 11.09 -30.76
CA GLY A 36 -20.27 12.13 -31.29
C GLY A 36 -20.97 12.87 -30.13
N TYR A 37 -21.66 12.15 -29.27
CA TYR A 37 -22.33 12.70 -28.10
C TYR A 37 -21.37 13.45 -27.16
N ALA A 38 -20.22 12.87 -26.86
CA ALA A 38 -19.22 13.54 -26.01
C ALA A 38 -18.76 14.88 -26.61
N THR A 39 -18.51 14.92 -27.93
CA THR A 39 -18.10 16.14 -28.64
C THR A 39 -19.24 17.17 -28.69
N GLY A 40 -20.49 16.72 -28.90
CA GLY A 40 -21.67 17.61 -28.93
C GLY A 40 -21.95 18.26 -27.57
N VAL A 41 -21.87 17.48 -26.49
CA VAL A 41 -22.23 17.99 -25.14
C VAL A 41 -21.08 18.77 -24.48
N LEU A 42 -19.83 18.30 -24.62
CA LEU A 42 -18.67 18.90 -23.94
C LEU A 42 -17.84 19.82 -24.85
N GLY A 43 -18.16 19.88 -26.13
CA GLY A 43 -17.35 20.55 -27.12
C GLY A 43 -16.08 19.79 -27.47
N PHE A 44 -15.32 20.32 -28.44
CA PHE A 44 -14.08 19.72 -28.91
C PHE A 44 -13.06 19.51 -27.78
N TRP A 45 -12.75 20.55 -27.00
CA TRP A 45 -11.76 20.50 -25.95
C TRP A 45 -12.18 19.62 -24.77
N GLY A 46 -13.50 19.56 -24.47
CA GLY A 46 -14.01 18.63 -23.46
C GLY A 46 -13.84 17.17 -23.88
N ALA A 47 -14.12 16.84 -25.15
CA ALA A 47 -13.89 15.49 -25.69
C ALA A 47 -12.39 15.14 -25.74
N ILE A 48 -11.52 16.07 -26.12
CA ILE A 48 -10.06 15.89 -26.01
C ILE A 48 -9.63 15.68 -24.57
N GLY A 49 -10.22 16.42 -23.63
CA GLY A 49 -9.97 16.23 -22.17
C GLY A 49 -10.31 14.81 -21.70
N ILE A 50 -11.41 14.23 -22.16
CA ILE A 50 -11.79 12.84 -21.88
C ILE A 50 -10.72 11.87 -22.44
N ILE A 51 -10.28 12.07 -23.68
CA ILE A 51 -9.27 11.21 -24.30
C ILE A 51 -7.94 11.29 -23.56
N LEU A 52 -7.47 12.49 -23.23
CA LEU A 52 -6.22 12.67 -22.51
C LEU A 52 -6.30 12.06 -21.09
N LEU A 53 -7.38 12.33 -20.36
CA LEU A 53 -7.57 11.79 -19.00
C LEU A 53 -7.64 10.26 -19.02
N GLY A 54 -8.35 9.67 -19.99
CA GLY A 54 -8.38 8.22 -20.18
C GLY A 54 -7.00 7.63 -20.45
N HIS A 55 -6.21 8.29 -21.28
CA HIS A 55 -4.85 7.82 -21.60
C HIS A 55 -3.82 8.11 -20.51
N MET A 56 -4.06 9.09 -19.63
CA MET A 56 -3.27 9.28 -18.40
C MET A 56 -3.41 8.11 -17.42
N ILE A 57 -4.46 7.29 -17.55
CA ILE A 57 -4.62 6.04 -16.81
C ILE A 57 -4.05 4.87 -17.62
N THR A 58 -4.45 4.76 -18.88
CA THR A 58 -4.19 3.55 -19.67
C THR A 58 -2.73 3.45 -20.14
N ILE A 59 -2.03 4.57 -20.40
CA ILE A 59 -0.59 4.53 -20.74
C ILE A 59 0.25 4.02 -19.56
N PRO A 60 0.15 4.57 -18.33
CA PRO A 60 0.83 3.99 -17.18
C PRO A 60 0.48 2.51 -16.95
N THR A 61 -0.78 2.13 -17.15
CA THR A 61 -1.21 0.73 -17.02
C THR A 61 -0.57 -0.17 -18.07
N ALA A 62 -0.50 0.27 -19.33
CA ALA A 62 0.18 -0.46 -20.42
C ALA A 62 1.69 -0.63 -20.14
N LEU A 63 2.32 0.40 -19.58
CA LEU A 63 3.72 0.35 -19.16
C LEU A 63 3.92 -0.60 -17.98
N ALA A 64 3.03 -0.55 -16.97
CA ALA A 64 3.05 -1.45 -15.82
C ALA A 64 2.88 -2.91 -16.23
N ILE A 65 1.91 -3.22 -17.09
CA ILE A 65 1.71 -4.56 -17.66
C ILE A 65 2.94 -5.02 -18.41
N SER A 66 3.52 -4.13 -19.23
CA SER A 66 4.72 -4.43 -20.01
C SER A 66 5.91 -4.76 -19.12
N GLU A 67 6.10 -4.04 -18.02
CA GLU A 67 7.14 -4.30 -17.04
C GLU A 67 6.93 -5.65 -16.33
N LEU A 68 5.74 -5.85 -15.75
CA LEU A 68 5.40 -7.06 -14.99
C LEU A 68 5.43 -8.33 -15.86
N SER A 69 4.94 -8.25 -17.10
CA SER A 69 4.92 -9.38 -18.04
C SER A 69 6.29 -9.79 -18.56
N THR A 70 7.30 -8.93 -18.44
CA THR A 70 8.68 -9.25 -18.82
C THR A 70 9.52 -9.78 -17.67
N ASN A 71 9.05 -9.63 -16.42
CA ASN A 71 9.72 -10.17 -15.24
C ASN A 71 9.49 -11.68 -15.08
N THR A 72 8.25 -12.11 -15.24
CA THR A 72 7.85 -13.51 -15.13
C THR A 72 7.16 -13.96 -16.42
N ARG A 73 7.34 -15.25 -16.79
CA ARG A 73 6.63 -15.79 -17.94
C ARG A 73 5.13 -15.86 -17.62
N VAL A 74 4.33 -15.07 -18.32
CA VAL A 74 2.89 -15.05 -18.14
C VAL A 74 2.28 -16.31 -18.76
N GLU A 75 1.56 -17.08 -17.96
CA GLU A 75 0.82 -18.27 -18.35
C GLU A 75 -0.66 -17.95 -18.61
N GLY A 76 -1.49 -18.95 -18.78
CA GLY A 76 -2.95 -18.77 -18.95
C GLY A 76 -3.57 -18.01 -17.77
N GLY A 77 -4.54 -17.14 -18.06
CA GLY A 77 -5.16 -16.26 -17.06
C GLY A 77 -4.73 -14.77 -17.18
N GLY A 78 -3.76 -14.46 -18.07
CA GLY A 78 -3.42 -13.10 -18.47
C GLY A 78 -3.07 -12.18 -17.28
N GLU A 79 -3.85 -11.11 -17.10
CA GLU A 79 -3.68 -10.10 -16.06
C GLU A 79 -3.80 -10.68 -14.64
N TYR A 80 -4.71 -11.64 -14.42
CA TYR A 80 -4.83 -12.33 -13.13
C TYR A 80 -3.52 -12.99 -12.72
N PHE A 81 -2.85 -13.67 -13.67
CA PHE A 81 -1.54 -14.30 -13.39
C PHE A 81 -0.50 -13.27 -12.96
N ILE A 82 -0.46 -12.13 -13.65
CA ILE A 82 0.46 -11.03 -13.32
C ILE A 82 0.19 -10.52 -11.89
N ILE A 83 -1.06 -10.27 -11.55
CA ILE A 83 -1.47 -9.73 -10.25
C ILE A 83 -1.21 -10.75 -9.13
N SER A 84 -1.61 -12.01 -9.32
CA SER A 84 -1.48 -13.05 -8.30
C SER A 84 -0.02 -13.39 -7.97
N ARG A 85 0.87 -13.33 -8.95
CA ARG A 85 2.31 -13.55 -8.74
C ARG A 85 3.02 -12.33 -8.13
N SER A 86 2.44 -11.13 -8.27
CA SER A 86 2.98 -9.91 -7.66
C SER A 86 2.49 -9.70 -6.23
N PHE A 87 1.19 -9.87 -5.97
CA PHE A 87 0.55 -9.61 -4.68
C PHE A 87 0.26 -10.85 -3.83
N GLY A 88 0.61 -12.04 -4.35
CA GLY A 88 0.23 -13.30 -3.72
C GLY A 88 -1.20 -13.73 -4.05
N LEU A 89 -1.50 -15.00 -3.77
CA LEU A 89 -2.72 -15.63 -4.26
C LEU A 89 -4.01 -15.04 -3.65
N LYS A 90 -4.01 -14.64 -2.38
CA LYS A 90 -5.22 -14.08 -1.73
C LYS A 90 -5.68 -12.79 -2.38
N ILE A 91 -4.79 -11.80 -2.48
CA ILE A 91 -5.12 -10.51 -3.09
C ILE A 91 -5.29 -10.66 -4.60
N GLY A 92 -4.39 -11.45 -5.22
CA GLY A 92 -4.48 -11.74 -6.64
C GLY A 92 -5.84 -12.33 -7.03
N SER A 93 -6.38 -13.26 -6.24
CA SER A 93 -7.69 -13.86 -6.51
C SER A 93 -8.84 -12.89 -6.23
N THR A 94 -8.72 -12.03 -5.21
CA THR A 94 -9.73 -10.99 -4.95
C THR A 94 -9.84 -10.03 -6.14
N ILE A 95 -8.72 -9.51 -6.62
CA ILE A 95 -8.68 -8.62 -7.78
C ILE A 95 -8.99 -9.41 -9.07
N GLY A 96 -8.60 -10.69 -9.14
CA GLY A 96 -8.93 -11.58 -10.23
C GLY A 96 -10.44 -11.79 -10.40
N ILE A 97 -11.21 -11.81 -9.32
CA ILE A 97 -12.68 -11.83 -9.37
C ILE A 97 -13.22 -10.50 -9.90
N ALA A 98 -12.65 -9.36 -9.50
CA ALA A 98 -13.04 -8.07 -10.08
C ALA A 98 -12.73 -8.00 -11.58
N LEU A 99 -11.57 -8.49 -12.01
CA LEU A 99 -11.20 -8.63 -13.42
C LEU A 99 -12.16 -9.56 -14.16
N PHE A 100 -12.47 -10.71 -13.61
CA PHE A 100 -13.45 -11.66 -14.16
C PHE A 100 -14.81 -11.01 -14.35
N LEU A 101 -15.30 -10.26 -13.35
CA LEU A 101 -16.57 -9.55 -13.45
C LEU A 101 -16.51 -8.44 -14.51
N SER A 102 -15.45 -7.65 -14.57
CA SER A 102 -15.29 -6.60 -15.59
C SER A 102 -15.33 -7.18 -17.01
N GLN A 103 -14.61 -8.26 -17.25
CA GLN A 103 -14.61 -8.96 -18.54
C GLN A 103 -15.98 -9.57 -18.87
N THR A 104 -16.67 -10.15 -17.88
CA THR A 104 -18.00 -10.76 -18.07
C THR A 104 -19.06 -9.70 -18.38
N ILE A 105 -19.04 -8.57 -17.67
CA ILE A 105 -19.96 -7.45 -17.93
C ILE A 105 -19.64 -6.79 -19.28
N SER A 106 -18.36 -6.78 -19.69
CA SER A 106 -17.95 -6.30 -21.02
C SER A 106 -18.59 -7.10 -22.16
N ILE A 107 -18.80 -8.41 -21.99
CA ILE A 107 -19.54 -9.22 -22.98
C ILE A 107 -20.96 -8.67 -23.16
N ALA A 108 -21.66 -8.39 -22.05
CA ALA A 108 -22.98 -7.79 -22.09
C ALA A 108 -22.97 -6.43 -22.79
N PHE A 109 -22.04 -5.57 -22.40
CA PHE A 109 -21.85 -4.23 -22.98
C PHE A 109 -21.68 -4.29 -24.51
N TYR A 110 -20.74 -5.10 -25.01
CA TYR A 110 -20.51 -5.23 -26.45
C TYR A 110 -21.69 -5.87 -27.18
N THR A 111 -22.40 -6.77 -26.53
CA THR A 111 -23.57 -7.44 -27.16
C THR A 111 -24.80 -6.51 -27.24
N ILE A 112 -24.97 -5.61 -26.21
CA ILE A 112 -26.00 -4.55 -26.29
C ILE A 112 -25.64 -3.55 -27.37
N ALA A 113 -24.35 -3.12 -27.42
CA ALA A 113 -23.85 -2.22 -28.44
C ALA A 113 -23.93 -2.79 -29.85
N PHE A 114 -23.81 -4.11 -30.01
CA PHE A 114 -24.09 -4.81 -31.27
C PHE A 114 -25.53 -4.59 -31.73
N ALA A 115 -26.50 -4.65 -30.84
CA ALA A 115 -27.90 -4.39 -31.17
C ALA A 115 -28.12 -2.96 -31.66
N GLU A 116 -27.36 -1.97 -31.15
CA GLU A 116 -27.44 -0.58 -31.63
C GLU A 116 -26.98 -0.37 -33.07
N SER A 117 -26.23 -1.32 -33.66
CA SER A 117 -25.90 -1.29 -35.10
C SER A 117 -27.11 -1.50 -36.00
N PHE A 118 -28.18 -2.01 -35.44
CA PHE A 118 -29.47 -2.22 -36.15
C PHE A 118 -30.48 -1.09 -35.88
N GLN A 119 -30.02 0.12 -35.55
CA GLN A 119 -30.88 1.27 -35.25
C GLN A 119 -31.94 1.52 -36.35
N PHE A 120 -31.57 1.34 -37.62
CA PHE A 120 -32.50 1.44 -38.75
C PHE A 120 -33.72 0.50 -38.63
N LEU A 121 -33.56 -0.69 -38.05
CA LEU A 121 -34.67 -1.66 -37.83
C LEU A 121 -35.58 -1.15 -36.71
N PHE A 122 -35.04 -0.61 -35.64
CA PHE A 122 -35.79 -0.04 -34.53
C PHE A 122 -36.62 1.16 -34.99
N ASP A 123 -35.99 2.09 -35.73
CA ASP A 123 -36.65 3.27 -36.31
C ASP A 123 -37.75 2.87 -37.32
N TRP A 124 -37.51 1.86 -38.14
CA TRP A 124 -38.49 1.34 -39.06
C TRP A 124 -39.69 0.69 -38.33
N CYS A 125 -39.48 -0.14 -37.34
CA CYS A 125 -40.52 -0.72 -36.51
C CYS A 125 -41.39 0.36 -35.83
N LEU A 126 -40.74 1.39 -35.30
CA LEU A 126 -41.43 2.50 -34.66
C LEU A 126 -42.27 3.29 -35.67
N SER A 127 -41.73 3.57 -36.88
CA SER A 127 -42.44 4.35 -37.91
C SER A 127 -43.55 3.54 -38.61
N ALA A 128 -43.33 2.25 -38.87
CA ALA A 128 -44.28 1.41 -39.60
C ALA A 128 -45.39 0.82 -38.71
N PHE A 129 -45.09 0.47 -37.45
CA PHE A 129 -45.99 -0.25 -36.57
C PHE A 129 -46.30 0.48 -35.27
N ASN A 130 -45.73 1.67 -35.05
CA ASN A 130 -45.79 2.44 -33.78
C ASN A 130 -45.43 1.56 -32.55
N PHE A 131 -44.51 0.62 -32.74
CA PHE A 131 -44.08 -0.34 -31.73
C PHE A 131 -42.60 -0.15 -31.40
N VAL A 132 -42.31 0.07 -30.11
CA VAL A 132 -40.93 0.15 -29.62
C VAL A 132 -40.39 -1.26 -29.46
N LEU A 133 -39.56 -1.69 -30.40
CA LEU A 133 -38.89 -2.99 -30.34
C LEU A 133 -37.82 -2.99 -29.24
N PRO A 134 -37.88 -3.90 -28.25
CA PRO A 134 -36.83 -3.98 -27.24
C PRO A 134 -35.49 -4.41 -27.83
N ARG A 135 -34.39 -3.78 -27.44
CA ARG A 135 -33.03 -4.11 -27.94
C ARG A 135 -32.62 -5.56 -27.64
N GLN A 136 -33.19 -6.15 -26.59
CA GLN A 136 -33.00 -7.57 -26.19
C GLN A 136 -33.39 -8.57 -27.30
N VAL A 137 -34.29 -8.19 -28.19
CA VAL A 137 -34.69 -9.05 -29.35
C VAL A 137 -33.50 -9.35 -30.26
N ILE A 138 -32.49 -8.48 -30.33
CA ILE A 138 -31.28 -8.70 -31.11
C ILE A 138 -30.14 -9.17 -30.21
N SER A 139 -29.95 -8.53 -29.02
CA SER A 139 -28.80 -8.81 -28.17
C SER A 139 -28.84 -10.22 -27.53
N VAL A 140 -30.01 -10.73 -27.15
CA VAL A 140 -30.11 -12.09 -26.56
C VAL A 140 -29.80 -13.18 -27.59
N PRO A 141 -30.35 -13.20 -28.80
CA PRO A 141 -29.93 -14.14 -29.84
C PRO A 141 -28.42 -13.99 -30.19
N ALA A 142 -27.93 -12.79 -30.25
CA ALA A 142 -26.51 -12.55 -30.55
C ALA A 142 -25.56 -13.22 -29.55
N ILE A 143 -25.80 -13.08 -28.23
CA ILE A 143 -24.96 -13.75 -27.23
C ILE A 143 -25.10 -15.28 -27.34
N VAL A 144 -26.29 -15.80 -27.58
CA VAL A 144 -26.49 -17.24 -27.71
C VAL A 144 -25.71 -17.80 -28.92
N ILE A 145 -25.79 -17.12 -30.08
CA ILE A 145 -25.05 -17.52 -31.30
C ILE A 145 -23.53 -17.45 -31.06
N LEU A 146 -23.03 -16.37 -30.48
CA LEU A 146 -21.61 -16.21 -30.18
C LEU A 146 -21.14 -17.26 -29.17
N SER A 147 -21.93 -17.54 -28.13
CA SER A 147 -21.64 -18.57 -27.13
C SER A 147 -21.54 -19.94 -27.73
N PHE A 148 -22.53 -20.31 -28.59
CA PHE A 148 -22.53 -21.59 -29.29
C PHE A 148 -21.32 -21.73 -30.23
N PHE A 149 -20.96 -20.65 -30.92
CA PHE A 149 -19.79 -20.62 -31.82
C PHE A 149 -18.51 -20.92 -31.09
N ILE A 150 -18.27 -20.26 -29.94
CA ILE A 150 -17.04 -20.46 -29.12
C ILE A 150 -17.02 -21.86 -28.51
N LEU A 151 -18.14 -22.31 -27.92
CA LEU A 151 -18.23 -23.62 -27.28
C LEU A 151 -18.00 -24.77 -28.26
N LYS A 152 -18.37 -24.59 -29.55
CA LYS A 152 -18.24 -25.62 -30.60
C LYS A 152 -16.89 -25.58 -31.32
N LYS A 153 -16.36 -24.37 -31.65
CA LYS A 153 -15.16 -24.20 -32.51
C LYS A 153 -13.91 -23.87 -31.77
N GLY A 154 -14.00 -23.51 -30.49
CA GLY A 154 -12.87 -23.11 -29.66
C GLY A 154 -12.25 -21.75 -30.03
N THR A 155 -11.24 -21.36 -29.28
CA THR A 155 -10.60 -20.01 -29.36
C THR A 155 -9.79 -19.78 -30.64
N GLY A 156 -9.26 -20.84 -31.27
CA GLY A 156 -8.43 -20.70 -32.47
C GLY A 156 -9.17 -20.12 -33.71
N SER A 157 -10.48 -20.36 -33.82
CA SER A 157 -11.32 -19.82 -34.89
C SER A 157 -11.63 -18.31 -34.68
N GLY A 158 -11.66 -17.86 -33.44
CA GLY A 158 -11.88 -16.46 -33.09
C GLY A 158 -10.79 -15.53 -33.64
N MET A 159 -9.54 -15.98 -33.64
CA MET A 159 -8.43 -15.19 -34.19
C MET A 159 -8.49 -14.92 -35.69
N LYS A 160 -8.95 -15.88 -36.51
CA LYS A 160 -9.12 -15.65 -37.96
C LYS A 160 -10.20 -14.59 -38.23
N LEU A 161 -11.29 -14.64 -37.47
CA LEU A 161 -12.36 -13.65 -37.54
C LEU A 161 -11.88 -12.26 -37.16
N LEU A 162 -10.99 -12.14 -36.15
CA LEU A 162 -10.41 -10.89 -35.72
C LEU A 162 -9.70 -10.14 -36.85
N TYR A 163 -8.90 -10.82 -37.68
CA TYR A 163 -8.20 -10.19 -38.82
C TYR A 163 -9.19 -9.59 -39.84
N ILE A 164 -10.25 -10.33 -40.16
CA ILE A 164 -11.28 -9.88 -41.12
C ILE A 164 -11.99 -8.65 -40.58
N VAL A 165 -12.37 -8.68 -39.32
CA VAL A 165 -13.10 -7.58 -38.68
C VAL A 165 -12.23 -6.35 -38.50
N THR A 166 -10.97 -6.51 -38.13
CA THR A 166 -10.05 -5.37 -38.06
C THR A 166 -9.90 -4.69 -39.44
N ALA A 167 -9.88 -5.46 -40.53
CA ALA A 167 -9.87 -4.91 -41.87
C ALA A 167 -11.16 -4.11 -42.19
N ILE A 168 -12.35 -4.64 -41.85
CA ILE A 168 -13.62 -3.91 -41.99
C ILE A 168 -13.60 -2.61 -41.16
N LEU A 169 -13.14 -2.67 -39.95
CA LEU A 169 -13.04 -1.51 -39.05
C LEU A 169 -12.11 -0.42 -39.64
N VAL A 170 -10.93 -0.79 -40.14
CA VAL A 170 -10.00 0.15 -40.78
C VAL A 170 -10.64 0.75 -42.03
N ILE A 171 -11.31 -0.03 -42.87
CA ILE A 171 -12.04 0.47 -44.06
C ILE A 171 -13.13 1.45 -43.63
N SER A 172 -13.92 1.14 -42.60
CA SER A 172 -14.97 2.05 -42.10
C SER A 172 -14.40 3.37 -41.61
N LEU A 173 -13.26 3.36 -40.90
CA LEU A 173 -12.59 4.60 -40.46
C LEU A 173 -11.98 5.39 -41.61
N LEU A 174 -11.43 4.74 -42.60
CA LEU A 174 -10.93 5.41 -43.81
C LEU A 174 -12.06 6.11 -44.58
N LEU A 175 -13.19 5.42 -44.78
CA LEU A 175 -14.36 5.99 -45.45
C LEU A 175 -14.98 7.14 -44.61
N PHE A 176 -14.92 7.09 -43.30
CA PHE A 176 -15.26 8.21 -42.44
C PHE A 176 -14.27 9.37 -42.59
N ALA A 177 -12.96 9.10 -42.65
CA ALA A 177 -11.92 10.12 -42.81
C ALA A 177 -12.10 10.94 -44.12
N PHE A 178 -12.47 10.26 -45.18
CA PHE A 178 -12.73 10.91 -46.49
C PHE A 178 -14.19 11.38 -46.65
N GLY A 179 -15.03 11.24 -45.62
CA GLY A 179 -16.41 11.70 -45.63
C GLY A 179 -16.55 13.22 -45.68
N LYS A 180 -17.78 13.67 -46.06
CA LYS A 180 -18.11 15.07 -46.26
C LYS A 180 -18.87 15.63 -45.03
N PRO A 181 -18.78 16.97 -44.78
CA PRO A 181 -19.63 17.63 -43.80
C PRO A 181 -21.12 17.43 -44.11
N ILE A 182 -21.96 17.35 -43.07
CA ILE A 182 -23.42 17.18 -43.19
C ILE A 182 -24.06 18.49 -43.74
N GLU A 183 -23.58 19.62 -43.26
CA GLU A 183 -24.00 20.96 -43.68
C GLU A 183 -22.75 21.77 -44.00
N LYS A 184 -22.88 22.79 -44.88
CA LYS A 184 -21.87 23.84 -44.98
C LYS A 184 -21.94 24.63 -43.68
N LEU A 185 -21.11 24.27 -42.73
CA LEU A 185 -20.91 25.09 -41.50
C LEU A 185 -20.35 26.45 -41.98
N ASP A 186 -21.11 27.50 -41.71
CA ASP A 186 -20.70 28.87 -42.08
C ASP A 186 -19.43 29.29 -41.34
N ASP A 187 -19.11 28.68 -40.19
CA ASP A 187 -17.85 28.85 -39.48
C ASP A 187 -17.44 27.58 -38.69
N PRO A 188 -16.55 26.72 -39.22
CA PRO A 188 -16.02 25.53 -38.50
C PRO A 188 -15.23 25.90 -37.26
N THR A 189 -14.77 27.14 -37.13
CA THR A 189 -13.99 27.60 -35.98
C THR A 189 -14.86 27.76 -34.74
N TYR A 190 -16.17 27.89 -34.90
CA TYR A 190 -17.12 28.06 -33.78
C TYR A 190 -17.14 26.86 -32.81
N ILE A 191 -17.08 25.64 -33.31
CA ILE A 191 -17.07 24.43 -32.47
C ILE A 191 -15.71 24.22 -31.78
N ILE A 192 -14.63 24.65 -32.42
CA ILE A 192 -13.25 24.51 -31.91
C ILE A 192 -12.90 25.67 -30.97
N GLY A 193 -13.49 26.88 -31.21
CA GLY A 193 -13.08 28.11 -30.51
C GLY A 193 -13.82 28.41 -29.19
N ASN A 194 -15.08 27.98 -29.03
CA ASN A 194 -15.96 28.60 -28.05
C ASN A 194 -16.38 27.73 -26.84
N ASN A 195 -16.02 26.46 -26.73
CA ASN A 195 -16.56 25.66 -25.65
C ASN A 195 -15.48 24.93 -24.84
N PHE A 196 -14.98 25.58 -23.80
CA PHE A 196 -14.57 24.89 -22.59
C PHE A 196 -15.85 24.41 -21.87
N GLY A 197 -16.37 23.23 -22.24
CA GLY A 197 -17.55 22.60 -21.63
C GLY A 197 -17.36 22.14 -20.19
N PHE A 198 -16.54 22.83 -19.40
CA PHE A 198 -16.34 22.59 -17.97
C PHE A 198 -17.34 23.33 -17.07
N THR A 199 -18.43 23.82 -17.62
CA THR A 199 -19.48 24.49 -16.84
C THR A 199 -20.17 23.57 -15.83
N ASN A 200 -20.19 22.26 -16.08
CA ASN A 200 -20.72 21.28 -15.13
C ASN A 200 -19.77 20.08 -14.96
N LYS A 201 -18.98 20.08 -13.87
CA LYS A 201 -18.03 19.01 -13.56
C LYS A 201 -18.68 17.62 -13.50
N ASN A 202 -19.89 17.52 -12.96
CA ASN A 202 -20.59 16.24 -12.86
C ASN A 202 -20.90 15.67 -14.23
N GLN A 203 -21.30 16.51 -15.20
CA GLN A 203 -21.58 16.08 -16.56
C GLN A 203 -20.34 15.56 -17.27
N PHE A 204 -19.16 16.19 -17.08
CA PHE A 204 -17.91 15.72 -17.61
C PHE A 204 -17.57 14.28 -17.15
N PHE A 205 -17.67 14.02 -15.84
CA PHE A 205 -17.34 12.70 -15.31
C PHE A 205 -18.38 11.63 -15.66
N ILE A 206 -19.65 11.98 -15.82
CA ILE A 206 -20.68 11.06 -16.33
C ILE A 206 -20.34 10.64 -17.76
N ILE A 207 -20.03 11.61 -18.64
CA ILE A 207 -19.66 11.31 -20.03
C ILE A 207 -18.31 10.58 -20.09
N PHE A 208 -17.37 10.94 -19.23
CA PHE A 208 -16.12 10.20 -19.08
C PHE A 208 -16.37 8.72 -18.72
N ALA A 209 -17.27 8.44 -17.77
CA ALA A 209 -17.63 7.06 -17.39
C ALA A 209 -18.18 6.25 -18.56
N ILE A 210 -19.01 6.88 -19.41
CA ILE A 210 -19.57 6.27 -20.60
C ILE A 210 -18.49 6.01 -21.66
N CYS A 211 -17.53 6.93 -21.81
CA CYS A 211 -16.48 6.84 -22.81
C CYS A 211 -15.27 5.97 -22.36
N PHE A 212 -15.02 5.83 -21.06
CA PHE A 212 -13.84 5.17 -20.54
C PHE A 212 -13.62 3.73 -21.03
N PRO A 213 -14.66 2.86 -21.18
CA PRO A 213 -14.47 1.51 -21.71
C PRO A 213 -13.82 1.49 -23.11
N ALA A 214 -13.87 2.57 -23.88
CA ALA A 214 -13.15 2.72 -25.14
C ALA A 214 -11.64 2.55 -24.99
N PHE A 215 -11.07 2.99 -23.87
CA PHE A 215 -9.63 2.97 -23.62
C PHE A 215 -9.14 1.67 -22.96
N THR A 216 -10.07 0.77 -22.58
CA THR A 216 -9.75 -0.45 -21.80
C THR A 216 -9.30 -1.65 -22.64
N GLY A 217 -9.46 -1.59 -23.94
CA GLY A 217 -9.19 -2.72 -24.86
C GLY A 217 -7.74 -3.20 -24.92
N MET A 218 -6.77 -2.43 -24.40
CA MET A 218 -5.35 -2.78 -24.45
C MET A 218 -5.02 -4.11 -23.75
N THR A 219 -5.78 -4.47 -22.73
CA THR A 219 -5.55 -5.69 -21.92
C THR A 219 -6.09 -6.96 -22.61
N ALA A 220 -6.96 -6.84 -23.60
CA ALA A 220 -7.50 -7.97 -24.35
C ALA A 220 -6.40 -8.83 -24.99
N GLY A 221 -5.30 -8.20 -25.46
CA GLY A 221 -4.14 -8.90 -25.99
C GLY A 221 -3.34 -9.68 -24.95
N VAL A 222 -3.38 -9.25 -23.69
CA VAL A 222 -2.67 -9.91 -22.56
C VAL A 222 -3.36 -11.25 -22.21
N GLY A 223 -4.68 -11.33 -22.38
CA GLY A 223 -5.45 -12.56 -22.19
C GLY A 223 -5.02 -13.72 -23.08
N LEU A 224 -4.33 -13.43 -24.19
CA LEU A 224 -3.76 -14.44 -25.11
C LEU A 224 -2.37 -14.93 -24.68
N SER A 225 -1.86 -14.54 -23.54
CA SER A 225 -0.46 -14.79 -23.06
C SER A 225 -0.07 -16.26 -23.14
N GLY A 226 -0.98 -17.18 -22.84
CA GLY A 226 -0.76 -18.63 -22.90
C GLY A 226 -0.41 -19.15 -24.30
N ASP A 227 -0.92 -18.50 -25.35
CA ASP A 227 -0.84 -18.93 -26.76
C ASP A 227 0.27 -18.19 -27.54
N LEU A 228 0.97 -17.23 -26.90
CA LEU A 228 2.02 -16.44 -27.53
C LEU A 228 3.37 -17.18 -27.64
N ARG A 229 4.08 -17.00 -28.76
CA ARG A 229 5.44 -17.54 -28.95
C ARG A 229 6.44 -16.88 -27.99
N ASN A 230 6.45 -15.56 -27.92
CA ASN A 230 7.31 -14.75 -27.06
C ASN A 230 6.50 -13.72 -26.27
N PRO A 231 5.83 -14.09 -25.15
CA PRO A 231 5.02 -13.15 -24.37
C PRO A 231 5.77 -11.91 -23.92
N SER A 232 7.02 -12.05 -23.46
CA SER A 232 7.87 -10.96 -22.97
C SER A 232 8.26 -9.91 -24.03
N LYS A 233 8.08 -10.17 -25.31
CA LYS A 233 8.27 -9.20 -26.40
C LYS A 233 6.93 -8.76 -26.97
N SER A 234 6.00 -9.72 -27.13
CA SER A 234 4.73 -9.47 -27.82
C SER A 234 3.76 -8.65 -26.99
N ILE A 235 3.70 -8.86 -25.67
CA ILE A 235 2.80 -8.11 -24.78
C ILE A 235 3.23 -6.62 -24.73
N PRO A 236 4.49 -6.25 -24.39
CA PRO A 236 4.88 -4.85 -24.34
C PRO A 236 4.64 -4.10 -25.64
N LEU A 237 5.13 -4.64 -26.75
CA LEU A 237 5.00 -3.97 -28.05
C LEU A 237 3.56 -3.88 -28.50
N GLY A 238 2.77 -4.95 -28.36
CA GLY A 238 1.37 -4.97 -28.79
C GLY A 238 0.49 -4.03 -27.98
N THR A 239 0.62 -4.03 -26.66
CA THR A 239 -0.19 -3.16 -25.77
C THR A 239 0.16 -1.70 -25.92
N ILE A 240 1.45 -1.33 -25.90
CA ILE A 240 1.88 0.07 -26.02
C ILE A 240 1.52 0.64 -27.40
N LEU A 241 1.83 -0.07 -28.49
CA LEU A 241 1.48 0.38 -29.82
C LEU A 241 -0.04 0.47 -30.02
N GLY A 242 -0.81 -0.50 -29.49
CA GLY A 242 -2.27 -0.47 -29.55
C GLY A 242 -2.84 0.76 -28.84
N THR A 243 -2.35 1.06 -27.63
CA THR A 243 -2.80 2.23 -26.84
C THR A 243 -2.46 3.55 -27.54
N LEU A 244 -1.23 3.70 -28.06
CA LEU A 244 -0.82 4.92 -28.76
C LEU A 244 -1.57 5.11 -30.08
N THR A 245 -1.76 4.05 -30.86
CA THR A 245 -2.58 4.11 -32.08
C THR A 245 -4.02 4.49 -31.76
N GLY A 246 -4.60 3.93 -30.69
CA GLY A 246 -5.94 4.29 -30.22
C GLY A 246 -6.03 5.77 -29.88
N LEU A 247 -5.09 6.33 -29.13
CA LEU A 247 -5.03 7.75 -28.79
C LEU A 247 -5.08 8.61 -30.05
N LEU A 248 -4.24 8.31 -31.04
CA LEU A 248 -4.17 9.09 -32.27
C LEU A 248 -5.48 9.03 -33.08
N VAL A 249 -6.07 7.84 -33.17
CA VAL A 249 -7.36 7.66 -33.88
C VAL A 249 -8.49 8.40 -33.17
N TYR A 250 -8.57 8.36 -31.83
CA TYR A 250 -9.60 9.07 -31.09
C TYR A 250 -9.48 10.59 -31.24
N VAL A 251 -8.29 11.14 -31.14
CA VAL A 251 -8.06 12.58 -31.40
C VAL A 251 -8.48 12.96 -32.81
N PHE A 252 -8.10 12.15 -33.80
CA PHE A 252 -8.49 12.37 -35.19
C PHE A 252 -10.01 12.33 -35.40
N VAL A 253 -10.69 11.34 -34.81
CA VAL A 253 -12.15 11.17 -34.93
C VAL A 253 -12.89 12.35 -34.32
N VAL A 254 -12.50 12.80 -33.10
CA VAL A 254 -13.12 13.96 -32.46
C VAL A 254 -12.89 15.23 -33.25
N TRP A 255 -11.67 15.42 -33.78
CA TRP A 255 -11.36 16.54 -34.67
C TRP A 255 -12.24 16.53 -35.92
N LYS A 256 -12.37 15.38 -36.60
CA LYS A 256 -13.21 15.23 -37.81
C LYS A 256 -14.69 15.45 -37.49
N LEU A 257 -15.20 14.93 -36.36
CA LEU A 257 -16.58 15.14 -35.92
C LEU A 257 -16.88 16.63 -35.72
N ALA A 258 -15.99 17.35 -35.03
CA ALA A 258 -16.14 18.78 -34.80
C ALA A 258 -16.15 19.65 -36.05
N LEU A 259 -15.48 19.17 -37.12
CA LEU A 259 -15.44 19.87 -38.41
C LEU A 259 -16.63 19.54 -39.35
N CYS A 260 -17.36 18.45 -39.10
CA CYS A 260 -18.30 17.90 -40.07
C CYS A 260 -19.76 17.94 -39.65
N ALA A 261 -20.08 18.26 -38.38
CA ALA A 261 -21.44 18.27 -37.89
C ALA A 261 -21.68 19.40 -36.87
N SER A 262 -22.93 19.85 -36.74
CA SER A 262 -23.33 20.84 -35.75
C SER A 262 -23.32 20.24 -34.34
N GLN A 263 -23.29 21.12 -33.31
CA GLN A 263 -23.28 20.67 -31.91
C GLN A 263 -24.54 19.90 -31.59
N ASP A 264 -25.71 20.34 -32.07
CA ASP A 264 -27.00 19.67 -31.83
C ASP A 264 -27.09 18.30 -32.48
N ASP A 265 -26.60 18.18 -33.76
CA ASP A 265 -26.54 16.90 -34.45
C ASP A 265 -25.61 15.93 -33.74
N LEU A 266 -24.46 16.36 -33.24
CA LEU A 266 -23.53 15.55 -32.48
C LEU A 266 -24.12 15.06 -31.15
N ALA A 267 -24.91 15.90 -30.47
CA ALA A 267 -25.52 15.57 -29.19
C ALA A 267 -26.73 14.63 -29.31
N THR A 268 -27.48 14.71 -30.42
CA THR A 268 -28.76 13.99 -30.57
C THR A 268 -28.64 12.68 -31.36
N ASN A 269 -27.74 12.64 -32.38
CA ASN A 269 -27.63 11.49 -33.28
C ASN A 269 -26.57 10.49 -32.81
N GLN A 270 -27.00 9.32 -32.35
CA GLN A 270 -26.08 8.30 -31.83
C GLN A 270 -25.09 7.75 -32.89
N LEU A 271 -25.54 7.63 -34.15
CA LEU A 271 -24.72 7.14 -35.27
C LEU A 271 -24.33 8.26 -36.23
N ILE A 272 -23.97 9.43 -35.69
CA ILE A 272 -23.63 10.62 -36.53
C ILE A 272 -22.54 10.32 -37.55
N MET A 273 -21.59 9.41 -37.28
CA MET A 273 -20.56 9.01 -38.20
C MET A 273 -21.12 8.42 -39.53
N SER A 274 -22.32 7.80 -39.46
CA SER A 274 -22.97 7.24 -40.65
C SER A 274 -23.47 8.31 -41.60
N ARG A 275 -23.72 9.54 -41.15
CA ARG A 275 -24.13 10.67 -41.98
C ARG A 275 -22.93 11.38 -42.64
N ILE A 276 -21.75 11.25 -42.04
CA ILE A 276 -20.51 11.87 -42.48
C ILE A 276 -19.73 10.97 -43.46
N ALA A 277 -19.64 9.66 -43.19
CA ALA A 277 -18.83 8.73 -43.95
C ALA A 277 -19.37 8.48 -45.36
N ILE A 278 -18.45 8.19 -46.29
CA ILE A 278 -18.81 7.74 -47.67
C ILE A 278 -19.50 6.36 -47.55
N PHE A 279 -20.67 6.25 -48.13
CA PHE A 279 -21.57 5.09 -47.93
C PHE A 279 -21.87 4.78 -46.46
N GLY A 280 -21.91 5.81 -45.63
CA GLY A 280 -21.90 5.71 -44.19
C GLY A 280 -23.13 4.97 -43.61
N ALA A 281 -24.31 5.12 -44.29
CA ALA A 281 -25.53 4.39 -43.87
C ALA A 281 -25.38 2.86 -43.83
N VAL A 282 -24.43 2.30 -44.60
CA VAL A 282 -24.15 0.86 -44.65
C VAL A 282 -22.85 0.52 -43.95
N ILE A 283 -21.77 1.27 -44.23
CA ILE A 283 -20.45 0.85 -43.77
C ILE A 283 -20.22 1.10 -42.26
N ILE A 284 -20.84 2.14 -41.69
CA ILE A 284 -20.70 2.42 -40.25
C ILE A 284 -21.46 1.40 -39.37
N PRO A 285 -22.74 1.04 -39.64
CA PRO A 285 -23.40 -0.05 -38.94
C PRO A 285 -22.66 -1.39 -39.07
N ILE A 286 -22.14 -1.73 -40.27
CA ILE A 286 -21.32 -2.94 -40.47
C ILE A 286 -20.02 -2.87 -39.65
N GLY A 287 -19.32 -1.74 -39.68
CA GLY A 287 -18.13 -1.53 -38.89
C GLY A 287 -18.38 -1.65 -37.38
N LEU A 288 -19.48 -1.07 -36.92
CA LEU A 288 -19.91 -1.16 -35.51
C LEU A 288 -20.26 -2.61 -35.13
N ALA A 289 -21.09 -3.30 -35.94
CA ALA A 289 -21.49 -4.71 -35.71
C ALA A 289 -20.27 -5.63 -35.69
N ALA A 290 -19.34 -5.42 -36.61
CA ALA A 290 -18.10 -6.17 -36.69
C ALA A 290 -17.21 -5.93 -35.47
N SER A 291 -16.97 -4.68 -35.11
CA SER A 291 -16.13 -4.28 -33.96
C SER A 291 -16.71 -4.80 -32.63
N THR A 292 -18.01 -4.62 -32.39
CA THR A 292 -18.68 -5.08 -31.18
C THR A 292 -18.66 -6.61 -31.05
N SER A 293 -18.88 -7.34 -32.17
CA SER A 293 -18.80 -8.80 -32.18
C SER A 293 -17.41 -9.30 -31.82
N THR A 294 -16.33 -8.69 -32.32
CA THR A 294 -14.98 -9.11 -31.98
C THR A 294 -14.58 -8.74 -30.56
N SER A 295 -14.99 -7.58 -30.07
CA SER A 295 -14.76 -7.20 -28.68
C SER A 295 -15.51 -8.16 -27.73
N ALA A 296 -16.75 -8.53 -28.04
CA ALA A 296 -17.48 -9.55 -27.30
C ALA A 296 -16.77 -10.91 -27.34
N LEU A 297 -16.34 -11.37 -28.53
CA LEU A 297 -15.60 -12.62 -28.67
C LEU A 297 -14.30 -12.62 -27.90
N SER A 298 -13.57 -11.52 -27.91
CA SER A 298 -12.34 -11.36 -27.14
C SER A 298 -12.60 -11.51 -25.64
N ALA A 299 -13.58 -10.81 -25.10
CA ALA A 299 -13.98 -10.92 -23.69
C ALA A 299 -14.50 -12.32 -23.33
N MET A 300 -15.25 -12.96 -24.22
CA MET A 300 -15.74 -14.34 -24.09
C MET A 300 -14.62 -15.39 -24.06
N MET A 301 -13.47 -15.10 -24.64
CA MET A 301 -12.27 -15.94 -24.55
C MET A 301 -11.46 -15.71 -23.28
N VAL A 302 -11.42 -14.50 -22.77
CA VAL A 302 -10.57 -14.10 -21.63
C VAL A 302 -11.24 -14.36 -20.29
N ALA A 303 -12.51 -13.97 -20.10
CA ALA A 303 -13.23 -14.09 -18.83
C ALA A 303 -13.27 -15.53 -18.27
N PRO A 304 -13.60 -16.56 -19.05
CA PRO A 304 -13.58 -17.94 -18.56
C PRO A 304 -12.20 -18.44 -18.16
N ARG A 305 -11.14 -18.02 -18.88
CA ARG A 305 -9.76 -18.40 -18.57
C ARG A 305 -9.29 -17.78 -17.25
N THR A 306 -9.72 -16.55 -16.96
CA THR A 306 -9.45 -15.90 -15.66
C THR A 306 -10.13 -16.67 -14.52
N LEU A 307 -11.40 -17.05 -14.68
CA LEU A 307 -12.13 -17.82 -13.68
C LEU A 307 -11.54 -19.23 -13.47
N GLN A 308 -11.12 -19.89 -14.56
CA GLN A 308 -10.42 -21.17 -14.53
C GLN A 308 -9.10 -21.06 -13.77
N ALA A 309 -8.31 -20.01 -14.02
CA ALA A 309 -7.03 -19.80 -13.36
C ALA A 309 -7.20 -19.59 -11.84
N ILE A 310 -8.20 -18.81 -11.41
CA ILE A 310 -8.55 -18.63 -10.00
C ILE A 310 -8.94 -19.97 -9.35
N ALA A 311 -9.72 -20.80 -10.07
CA ALA A 311 -10.11 -22.11 -9.59
C ALA A 311 -8.92 -23.07 -9.44
N ASN A 312 -7.97 -23.05 -10.39
CA ASN A 312 -6.78 -23.87 -10.39
C ASN A 312 -5.77 -23.45 -9.29
N ASP A 313 -5.72 -22.19 -8.94
CA ASP A 313 -4.92 -21.68 -7.82
C ASP A 313 -5.57 -22.01 -6.44
N ASN A 314 -6.65 -22.79 -6.41
CA ASN A 314 -7.36 -23.27 -5.20
C ASN A 314 -7.94 -22.17 -4.29
N MET A 315 -8.18 -20.97 -4.80
CA MET A 315 -8.62 -19.83 -4.00
C MET A 315 -10.14 -19.77 -3.76
N LEU A 316 -10.94 -20.56 -4.48
CA LEU A 316 -12.40 -20.60 -4.30
C LEU A 316 -12.80 -21.48 -3.09
N PRO A 317 -13.91 -21.15 -2.39
CA PRO A 317 -14.24 -21.77 -1.09
C PRO A 317 -14.51 -23.28 -1.14
N SER A 318 -15.12 -23.80 -2.23
CA SER A 318 -15.56 -25.19 -2.31
C SER A 318 -14.71 -26.02 -3.27
N THR A 319 -14.25 -27.18 -2.82
CA THR A 319 -13.52 -28.14 -3.66
C THR A 319 -14.32 -28.58 -4.90
N ARG A 320 -15.64 -28.73 -4.78
CA ARG A 320 -16.50 -29.08 -5.91
C ARG A 320 -16.55 -27.97 -6.95
N ILE A 321 -16.65 -26.70 -6.51
CA ILE A 321 -16.62 -25.52 -7.39
C ILE A 321 -15.26 -25.40 -8.07
N ARG A 322 -14.16 -25.61 -7.35
CA ARG A 322 -12.79 -25.58 -7.91
C ARG A 322 -12.63 -26.61 -9.03
N GLN A 323 -13.01 -27.86 -8.77
CA GLN A 323 -12.93 -28.94 -9.76
C GLN A 323 -13.84 -28.71 -10.97
N PHE A 324 -15.05 -28.17 -10.76
CA PHE A 324 -15.98 -27.85 -11.84
C PHE A 324 -15.46 -26.73 -12.74
N LEU A 325 -15.01 -25.60 -12.15
CA LEU A 325 -14.56 -24.43 -12.91
C LEU A 325 -13.12 -24.58 -13.45
N GLY A 326 -12.25 -25.31 -12.74
CA GLY A 326 -10.88 -25.57 -13.17
C GLY A 326 -10.76 -26.60 -14.32
N LYS A 327 -11.81 -27.40 -14.54
CA LYS A 327 -11.80 -28.46 -15.57
C LYS A 327 -11.73 -27.87 -16.98
N GLY A 328 -10.62 -28.17 -17.69
CA GLY A 328 -10.48 -27.86 -19.11
C GLY A 328 -10.82 -29.10 -20.00
N VAL A 329 -11.08 -28.83 -21.26
CA VAL A 329 -11.45 -29.84 -22.26
C VAL A 329 -10.54 -29.70 -23.49
N GLY A 330 -10.10 -30.85 -24.04
CA GLY A 330 -9.24 -30.92 -25.21
C GLY A 330 -7.76 -30.51 -24.95
N ASP A 331 -6.93 -30.56 -26.00
CA ASP A 331 -5.50 -30.29 -25.96
C ASP A 331 -5.18 -28.84 -25.61
N THR A 332 -6.12 -27.93 -25.83
CA THR A 332 -5.99 -26.48 -25.51
C THR A 332 -6.50 -26.15 -24.13
N ASN A 333 -6.93 -27.15 -23.32
CA ASN A 333 -7.43 -26.97 -21.96
C ASN A 333 -8.56 -25.92 -21.87
N GLU A 334 -9.54 -25.98 -22.78
CA GLU A 334 -10.59 -24.96 -22.87
C GLU A 334 -11.58 -25.02 -21.69
N PRO A 335 -11.89 -23.89 -21.03
CA PRO A 335 -12.70 -23.82 -19.81
C PRO A 335 -14.19 -23.83 -20.07
N ARG A 336 -14.76 -24.93 -20.61
CA ARG A 336 -16.18 -25.01 -21.00
C ARG A 336 -17.15 -24.68 -19.85
N ASN A 337 -16.89 -25.20 -18.66
CA ASN A 337 -17.76 -24.99 -17.51
C ASN A 337 -17.72 -23.52 -17.05
N ALA A 338 -16.54 -22.94 -16.98
CA ALA A 338 -16.39 -21.51 -16.65
C ALA A 338 -17.04 -20.63 -17.74
N SER A 339 -16.97 -21.03 -19.02
CA SER A 339 -17.62 -20.30 -20.12
C SER A 339 -19.13 -20.23 -19.92
N ILE A 340 -19.78 -21.35 -19.54
CA ILE A 340 -21.22 -21.38 -19.29
C ILE A 340 -21.60 -20.38 -18.19
N VAL A 341 -20.82 -20.35 -17.06
CA VAL A 341 -21.10 -19.43 -15.96
C VAL A 341 -20.98 -17.99 -16.43
N VAL A 342 -19.90 -17.66 -17.18
CA VAL A 342 -19.67 -16.33 -17.75
C VAL A 342 -20.86 -15.90 -18.63
N TYR A 343 -21.31 -16.77 -19.52
CA TYR A 343 -22.37 -16.42 -20.48
C TYR A 343 -23.74 -16.26 -19.81
N VAL A 344 -24.02 -17.04 -18.77
CA VAL A 344 -25.23 -16.85 -17.95
C VAL A 344 -25.20 -15.49 -17.25
N ILE A 345 -24.09 -15.14 -16.61
CA ILE A 345 -23.94 -13.83 -15.93
C ILE A 345 -24.08 -12.69 -16.95
N ALA A 346 -23.39 -12.78 -18.09
CA ALA A 346 -23.48 -11.77 -19.15
C ALA A 346 -24.93 -11.60 -19.67
N THR A 347 -25.67 -12.71 -19.83
CA THR A 347 -27.09 -12.67 -20.26
C THR A 347 -27.95 -11.91 -19.23
N VAL A 348 -27.73 -12.10 -17.94
CA VAL A 348 -28.45 -11.34 -16.90
C VAL A 348 -28.21 -9.83 -17.05
N PHE A 349 -26.96 -9.40 -17.29
CA PHE A 349 -26.66 -7.98 -17.53
C PHE A 349 -27.27 -7.44 -18.84
N ILE A 350 -27.37 -8.25 -19.88
CA ILE A 350 -28.09 -7.89 -21.14
C ILE A 350 -29.56 -7.62 -20.87
N LEU A 351 -30.20 -8.43 -20.03
CA LEU A 351 -31.63 -8.29 -19.71
C LEU A 351 -31.90 -7.06 -18.81
N LEU A 352 -30.94 -6.67 -17.95
CA LEU A 352 -31.10 -5.61 -16.96
C LEU A 352 -30.79 -4.21 -17.52
N GLY A 353 -29.96 -4.06 -18.58
CA GLY A 353 -29.29 -2.80 -18.83
C GLY A 353 -29.41 -2.17 -20.20
N ASP A 354 -29.26 -0.86 -20.21
CA ASP A 354 -28.85 -0.08 -21.35
C ASP A 354 -27.31 0.07 -21.39
N VAL A 355 -26.77 0.47 -22.55
CA VAL A 355 -25.31 0.62 -22.77
C VAL A 355 -24.65 1.57 -21.76
N ASN A 356 -25.30 2.66 -21.40
CA ASN A 356 -24.68 3.70 -20.54
C ASN A 356 -24.57 3.23 -19.09
N THR A 357 -25.61 2.58 -18.57
CA THR A 357 -25.61 1.99 -17.21
C THR A 357 -24.55 0.92 -17.08
N VAL A 358 -24.46 0.01 -18.06
CA VAL A 358 -23.45 -1.06 -18.08
C VAL A 358 -22.05 -0.47 -18.24
N ALA A 359 -21.85 0.58 -19.05
CA ALA A 359 -20.58 1.27 -19.21
C ALA A 359 -20.05 1.87 -17.88
N GLY A 360 -20.95 2.48 -17.11
CA GLY A 360 -20.59 3.06 -15.81
C GLY A 360 -20.09 2.00 -14.82
N ILE A 361 -20.77 0.84 -14.77
CA ILE A 361 -20.38 -0.28 -13.89
C ILE A 361 -19.01 -0.85 -14.32
N ILE A 362 -18.84 -1.13 -15.61
CA ILE A 362 -17.58 -1.66 -16.15
C ILE A 362 -16.40 -0.74 -15.84
N SER A 363 -16.59 0.57 -16.00
CA SER A 363 -15.54 1.56 -15.79
C SER A 363 -14.94 1.49 -14.39
N VAL A 364 -15.77 1.31 -13.35
CA VAL A 364 -15.30 1.16 -11.97
C VAL A 364 -14.46 -0.12 -11.82
N PHE A 365 -14.92 -1.25 -12.33
CA PHE A 365 -14.19 -2.51 -12.21
C PHE A 365 -12.86 -2.50 -12.99
N PHE A 366 -12.83 -1.89 -14.17
CA PHE A 366 -11.56 -1.73 -14.91
C PHE A 366 -10.59 -0.81 -14.18
N MET A 367 -11.07 0.28 -13.58
CA MET A 367 -10.20 1.18 -12.82
C MET A 367 -9.58 0.50 -11.60
N ILE A 368 -10.34 -0.37 -10.91
CA ILE A 368 -9.80 -1.19 -9.81
C ILE A 368 -8.66 -2.09 -10.33
N THR A 369 -8.88 -2.76 -11.45
CA THR A 369 -7.87 -3.65 -12.03
C THR A 369 -6.63 -2.88 -12.50
N TYR A 370 -6.81 -1.77 -13.20
CA TYR A 370 -5.72 -0.94 -13.73
C TYR A 370 -4.95 -0.25 -12.62
N GLY A 371 -5.66 0.29 -11.62
CA GLY A 371 -5.03 0.82 -10.42
C GLY A 371 -4.20 -0.25 -9.70
N THR A 372 -4.71 -1.47 -9.57
CA THR A 372 -3.96 -2.57 -8.94
C THR A 372 -2.73 -2.99 -9.75
N LEU A 373 -2.80 -3.04 -11.08
CA LEU A 373 -1.65 -3.31 -11.94
C LEU A 373 -0.57 -2.23 -11.81
N CYS A 374 -0.98 -0.96 -11.78
CA CYS A 374 -0.08 0.16 -11.55
C CYS A 374 0.54 0.11 -10.15
N LEU A 375 -0.24 -0.17 -9.11
CA LEU A 375 0.25 -0.36 -7.74
C LEU A 375 1.25 -1.52 -7.65
N SER A 376 0.96 -2.63 -8.34
CA SER A 376 1.86 -3.78 -8.41
C SER A 376 3.22 -3.43 -9.01
N SER A 377 3.23 -2.74 -10.16
CA SER A 377 4.45 -2.27 -10.80
C SER A 377 5.22 -1.30 -9.88
N PHE A 378 4.52 -0.33 -9.26
CA PHE A 378 5.12 0.61 -8.32
C PHE A 378 5.81 -0.09 -7.15
N LEU A 379 5.10 -1.00 -6.46
CA LEU A 379 5.63 -1.71 -5.29
C LEU A 379 6.81 -2.62 -5.64
N ASN A 380 6.76 -3.33 -6.77
CA ASN A 380 7.85 -4.17 -7.23
C ASN A 380 9.08 -3.35 -7.65
N HIS A 381 8.87 -2.23 -8.32
CA HIS A 381 9.93 -1.33 -8.74
C HIS A 381 10.58 -0.63 -7.53
N PHE A 382 9.76 -0.08 -6.63
CA PHE A 382 10.21 0.62 -5.42
C PHE A 382 10.81 -0.34 -4.39
N GLY A 383 10.18 -1.50 -4.14
CA GLY A 383 10.66 -2.52 -3.22
C GLY A 383 11.92 -3.26 -3.72
N SER A 384 12.16 -3.24 -5.02
CA SER A 384 13.33 -3.85 -5.69
C SER A 384 13.74 -5.21 -5.11
N PRO A 385 12.84 -6.20 -5.02
CA PRO A 385 13.23 -7.52 -4.56
C PRO A 385 14.28 -8.12 -5.50
N PRO A 386 15.25 -8.90 -5.01
CA PRO A 386 16.34 -9.45 -5.83
C PRO A 386 15.87 -10.29 -7.02
N SER A 387 14.68 -10.88 -6.94
CA SER A 387 14.03 -11.66 -7.99
C SER A 387 13.36 -10.80 -9.07
N TYR A 388 13.18 -9.50 -8.84
CA TYR A 388 12.53 -8.60 -9.80
C TYR A 388 13.52 -8.06 -10.82
N ARG A 389 13.54 -8.68 -12.01
CA ARG A 389 14.47 -8.35 -13.11
C ARG A 389 13.74 -8.27 -14.45
N PRO A 390 12.80 -7.32 -14.62
CA PRO A 390 12.07 -7.18 -15.87
C PRO A 390 13.01 -6.77 -17.01
N ARG A 391 12.74 -7.27 -18.22
CA ARG A 391 13.47 -6.87 -19.43
C ARG A 391 13.09 -5.48 -19.91
N PHE A 392 11.82 -5.11 -19.73
CA PHE A 392 11.31 -3.77 -19.96
C PHE A 392 11.11 -3.09 -18.61
N ARG A 393 11.65 -1.90 -18.41
CA ARG A 393 11.51 -1.10 -17.18
C ARG A 393 10.83 0.22 -17.48
N SER A 394 9.75 0.49 -16.78
CA SER A 394 9.08 1.80 -16.75
C SER A 394 9.64 2.65 -15.59
N LYS A 395 9.17 3.87 -15.45
CA LYS A 395 9.52 4.73 -14.31
C LYS A 395 8.48 4.53 -13.21
N TRP A 396 8.93 4.27 -11.98
CA TRP A 396 8.06 4.00 -10.83
C TRP A 396 6.98 5.06 -10.58
N TYR A 397 7.31 6.34 -10.82
CA TYR A 397 6.36 7.44 -10.62
C TYR A 397 5.21 7.42 -11.64
N LEU A 398 5.39 6.90 -12.84
CA LEU A 398 4.31 6.75 -13.82
C LEU A 398 3.27 5.73 -13.32
N SER A 399 3.74 4.63 -12.75
CA SER A 399 2.86 3.62 -12.14
C SER A 399 2.12 4.17 -10.92
N LEU A 400 2.80 4.96 -10.07
CA LEU A 400 2.16 5.62 -8.93
C LEU A 400 1.08 6.61 -9.38
N VAL A 401 1.38 7.44 -10.38
CA VAL A 401 0.39 8.39 -10.95
C VAL A 401 -0.81 7.64 -11.54
N GLY A 402 -0.58 6.56 -12.28
CA GLY A 402 -1.65 5.73 -12.82
C GLY A 402 -2.56 5.15 -11.73
N PHE A 403 -1.98 4.68 -10.61
CA PHE A 403 -2.75 4.21 -9.46
C PHE A 403 -3.59 5.32 -8.82
N LEU A 404 -2.96 6.46 -8.50
CA LEU A 404 -3.65 7.59 -7.83
C LEU A 404 -4.78 8.16 -8.70
N LEU A 405 -4.54 8.31 -10.02
CA LEU A 405 -5.56 8.76 -10.96
C LEU A 405 -6.72 7.75 -11.06
N SER A 406 -6.45 6.45 -11.11
CA SER A 406 -7.50 5.42 -11.13
C SER A 406 -8.41 5.53 -9.90
N VAL A 407 -7.82 5.65 -8.71
CA VAL A 407 -8.58 5.80 -7.46
C VAL A 407 -9.38 7.11 -7.45
N TRP A 408 -8.76 8.22 -7.80
CA TRP A 408 -9.42 9.53 -7.82
C TRP A 408 -10.61 9.56 -8.77
N ILE A 409 -10.45 9.04 -9.99
CA ILE A 409 -11.50 9.06 -11.01
C ILE A 409 -12.66 8.14 -10.65
N MET A 410 -12.41 6.98 -10.02
CA MET A 410 -13.48 6.12 -9.51
C MET A 410 -14.46 6.91 -8.62
N PHE A 411 -13.94 7.74 -7.70
CA PHE A 411 -14.78 8.60 -6.85
C PHE A 411 -15.47 9.71 -7.63
N MET A 412 -14.82 10.24 -8.67
CA MET A 412 -15.43 11.29 -9.51
C MET A 412 -16.57 10.78 -10.39
N ILE A 413 -16.49 9.54 -10.88
CA ILE A 413 -17.54 8.91 -11.69
C ILE A 413 -18.78 8.65 -10.85
N SER A 414 -18.66 7.94 -9.77
CA SER A 414 -19.77 7.58 -8.88
C SER A 414 -19.26 7.18 -7.50
N PRO A 415 -19.32 8.06 -6.52
CA PRO A 415 -18.89 7.76 -5.16
C PRO A 415 -19.62 6.53 -4.58
N LEU A 416 -20.93 6.43 -4.84
CA LEU A 416 -21.75 5.32 -4.33
C LEU A 416 -21.33 3.98 -4.92
N ASN A 417 -21.20 3.89 -6.25
CA ASN A 417 -20.80 2.65 -6.91
C ASN A 417 -19.35 2.26 -6.53
N THR A 418 -18.47 3.24 -6.36
CA THR A 418 -17.10 3.01 -5.90
C THR A 418 -17.08 2.46 -4.48
N PHE A 419 -17.88 3.01 -3.58
CA PHE A 419 -18.02 2.51 -2.22
C PHE A 419 -18.56 1.07 -2.20
N ILE A 420 -19.65 0.81 -2.94
CA ILE A 420 -20.23 -0.53 -3.05
C ILE A 420 -19.20 -1.53 -3.61
N ALA A 421 -18.51 -1.19 -4.69
CA ALA A 421 -17.47 -2.04 -5.28
C ALA A 421 -16.33 -2.31 -4.29
N SER A 422 -15.90 -1.29 -3.54
CA SER A 422 -14.86 -1.44 -2.51
C SER A 422 -15.30 -2.37 -1.38
N VAL A 423 -16.53 -2.23 -0.90
CA VAL A 423 -17.11 -3.13 0.13
C VAL A 423 -17.19 -4.56 -0.39
N VAL A 424 -17.65 -4.76 -1.62
CA VAL A 424 -17.71 -6.09 -2.26
C VAL A 424 -16.32 -6.73 -2.34
N ILE A 425 -15.30 -5.96 -2.75
CA ILE A 425 -13.91 -6.46 -2.84
C ILE A 425 -13.38 -6.83 -1.46
N VAL A 426 -13.62 -6.01 -0.44
CA VAL A 426 -13.21 -6.34 0.95
C VAL A 426 -13.91 -7.60 1.43
N LEU A 427 -15.21 -7.75 1.18
CA LEU A 427 -15.95 -8.96 1.54
C LEU A 427 -15.40 -10.21 0.83
N ILE A 428 -15.10 -10.11 -0.47
CA ILE A 428 -14.47 -11.19 -1.22
C ILE A 428 -13.09 -11.54 -0.63
N TYR A 429 -12.30 -10.53 -0.27
CA TYR A 429 -10.99 -10.74 0.37
C TYR A 429 -11.12 -11.48 1.70
N LEU A 430 -12.04 -11.03 2.58
CA LEU A 430 -12.28 -11.67 3.87
C LEU A 430 -12.78 -13.13 3.71
N LEU A 431 -13.60 -13.36 2.70
CA LEU A 431 -14.10 -14.69 2.36
C LEU A 431 -12.96 -15.61 1.90
N ILE A 432 -12.10 -15.14 0.99
CA ILE A 432 -10.91 -15.88 0.54
C ILE A 432 -9.96 -16.14 1.71
N GLU A 433 -9.73 -15.15 2.57
CA GLU A 433 -8.85 -15.26 3.74
C GLU A 433 -9.38 -16.30 4.74
N HIS A 434 -10.70 -16.31 4.98
CA HIS A 434 -11.33 -17.28 5.88
C HIS A 434 -11.12 -18.74 5.44
N PHE A 435 -11.21 -19.00 4.13
CA PHE A 435 -11.07 -20.35 3.59
C PHE A 435 -9.61 -20.77 3.32
N ASN A 436 -8.65 -19.82 3.28
CA ASN A 436 -7.26 -20.08 2.91
C ASN A 436 -6.29 -19.50 3.96
N LYS A 437 -6.35 -19.98 5.20
CA LYS A 437 -5.58 -19.45 6.34
C LYS A 437 -4.06 -19.58 6.18
N ASP A 438 -3.59 -20.61 5.49
CA ASP A 438 -2.16 -20.97 5.41
C ASP A 438 -1.35 -20.12 4.39
N GLU A 439 -2.02 -19.37 3.52
CA GLU A 439 -1.34 -18.53 2.54
C GLU A 439 -0.89 -17.19 3.13
N LYS A 440 0.27 -16.71 2.69
CA LYS A 440 0.88 -15.45 3.16
C LYS A 440 0.04 -14.25 2.76
N GLY A 441 -0.39 -13.45 3.75
CA GLY A 441 -1.26 -12.28 3.55
C GLY A 441 -0.54 -11.00 3.11
N LEU A 442 -1.27 -9.87 3.22
CA LEU A 442 -0.88 -8.50 2.82
C LEU A 442 0.52 -8.05 3.26
N VAL A 443 0.97 -8.46 4.46
CA VAL A 443 2.24 -8.02 5.07
C VAL A 443 3.45 -8.27 4.17
N ASN A 444 3.46 -9.38 3.42
CA ASN A 444 4.63 -9.73 2.59
C ASN A 444 4.82 -8.83 1.37
N ILE A 445 3.75 -8.24 0.85
CA ILE A 445 3.78 -7.38 -0.33
C ILE A 445 4.51 -6.07 -0.02
N PHE A 446 4.18 -5.51 1.14
CA PHE A 446 4.75 -4.23 1.57
C PHE A 446 6.16 -4.37 2.17
N LYS A 447 6.61 -5.61 2.50
CA LYS A 447 7.94 -5.82 3.09
C LYS A 447 9.08 -5.20 2.27
N GLY A 448 9.06 -5.37 0.95
CA GLY A 448 10.09 -4.78 0.09
C GLY A 448 10.05 -3.25 0.09
N ALA A 449 8.86 -2.67 -0.02
CA ALA A 449 8.67 -1.22 0.02
C ALA A 449 9.03 -0.64 1.40
N LEU A 450 8.58 -1.29 2.48
CA LEU A 450 8.93 -0.91 3.85
C LEU A 450 10.44 -1.01 4.11
N PHE A 451 11.09 -2.06 3.59
CA PHE A 451 12.54 -2.21 3.69
C PHE A 451 13.27 -1.05 3.00
N GLN A 452 12.87 -0.68 1.79
CA GLN A 452 13.50 0.43 1.06
C GLN A 452 13.24 1.78 1.73
N LEU A 453 12.02 1.99 2.23
CA LEU A 453 11.69 3.20 2.97
C LEU A 453 12.53 3.31 4.24
N ASN A 454 12.58 2.23 5.03
CA ASN A 454 13.39 2.18 6.25
C ASN A 454 14.88 2.44 5.94
N ARG A 455 15.42 1.77 4.92
CA ARG A 455 16.81 1.99 4.48
C ARG A 455 17.07 3.46 4.11
N GLN A 456 16.18 4.07 3.32
CA GLN A 456 16.34 5.46 2.91
C GLN A 456 16.25 6.42 4.10
N LEU A 457 15.31 6.17 5.03
CA LEU A 457 15.15 6.97 6.24
C LEU A 457 16.37 6.84 7.15
N GLN A 458 16.87 5.64 7.38
CA GLN A 458 18.05 5.42 8.22
C GLN A 458 19.30 6.10 7.64
N VAL A 459 19.56 5.94 6.33
CA VAL A 459 20.68 6.62 5.66
C VAL A 459 20.50 8.13 5.66
N PHE A 460 19.28 8.63 5.50
CA PHE A 460 18.98 10.06 5.58
C PHE A 460 19.26 10.60 7.00
N MET A 461 18.78 9.91 8.03
CA MET A 461 19.02 10.28 9.43
C MET A 461 20.51 10.28 9.76
N GLN A 462 21.26 9.25 9.37
CA GLN A 462 22.71 9.19 9.56
C GLN A 462 23.42 10.39 8.91
N LYS A 463 23.03 10.75 7.68
CA LYS A 463 23.63 11.91 6.99
C LYS A 463 23.24 13.25 7.62
N SER A 464 22.04 13.35 8.19
CA SER A 464 21.60 14.58 8.88
C SER A 464 22.31 14.79 10.20
N GLN A 465 22.68 13.71 10.91
CA GLN A 465 23.45 13.80 12.15
C GLN A 465 24.87 14.35 11.97
N LEU A 466 25.47 14.20 10.77
CA LEU A 466 26.77 14.81 10.45
C LEU A 466 26.72 16.35 10.39
N LYS A 467 25.52 16.93 10.30
CA LYS A 467 25.27 18.37 10.38
C LYS A 467 24.68 18.69 11.75
N LYS A 468 25.40 18.33 12.84
CA LYS A 468 24.96 18.68 14.21
C LYS A 468 24.76 20.20 14.33
N ASP A 469 23.50 20.62 14.43
CA ASP A 469 23.16 21.89 15.06
C ASP A 469 23.28 21.70 16.58
N ASP A 470 24.00 22.57 17.27
CA ASP A 470 24.17 22.54 18.73
C ASP A 470 22.87 22.67 19.53
N ASN A 471 21.74 22.92 18.86
CA ASN A 471 20.40 23.10 19.43
C ASN A 471 19.46 21.85 19.28
N GLN A 472 19.99 20.65 19.18
CA GLN A 472 19.12 19.47 19.13
C GLN A 472 18.59 19.10 20.53
N GLU A 473 17.25 19.07 20.67
CA GLU A 473 16.56 18.55 21.85
C GLU A 473 17.02 17.10 22.13
N TRP A 474 17.48 16.84 23.36
CA TRP A 474 17.91 15.52 23.76
C TRP A 474 16.73 14.54 23.78
N ARG A 475 16.87 13.41 23.12
CA ARG A 475 15.91 12.31 23.12
C ARG A 475 16.60 11.02 23.53
N PRO A 476 16.02 10.22 24.44
CA PRO A 476 16.63 8.96 24.86
C PRO A 476 16.62 7.93 23.73
N ALA A 477 17.80 7.53 23.30
CA ALA A 477 18.03 6.30 22.57
C ALA A 477 18.66 5.30 23.55
N ALA A 478 17.78 4.69 24.35
CA ALA A 478 18.17 3.89 25.50
C ALA A 478 18.50 2.44 25.09
N VAL A 479 19.55 1.90 25.67
CA VAL A 479 19.93 0.50 25.49
C VAL A 479 20.15 -0.18 26.84
N CYS A 480 19.63 -1.39 26.97
CA CYS A 480 19.80 -2.25 28.14
C CYS A 480 20.30 -3.62 27.72
N VAL A 481 21.25 -4.17 28.49
CA VAL A 481 21.73 -5.55 28.34
C VAL A 481 21.51 -6.25 29.68
N SER A 482 20.74 -7.34 29.70
CA SER A 482 20.49 -8.11 30.93
C SER A 482 20.44 -9.61 30.67
N PRO A 483 21.03 -10.44 31.53
CA PRO A 483 20.86 -11.89 31.49
C PRO A 483 19.55 -12.36 32.15
N HIS A 484 18.85 -11.50 32.92
CA HIS A 484 17.73 -11.86 33.77
C HIS A 484 16.34 -11.55 33.19
N SER A 485 16.20 -11.52 31.88
CA SER A 485 14.98 -11.07 31.18
C SER A 485 13.69 -11.83 31.51
N PHE A 486 13.80 -13.06 31.96
CA PHE A 486 12.64 -13.91 32.36
C PHE A 486 12.30 -13.79 33.84
N GLU A 487 13.21 -13.26 34.65
CA GLU A 487 13.07 -13.18 36.10
C GLU A 487 12.72 -11.76 36.55
N ARG A 488 13.11 -10.73 35.77
CA ARG A 488 13.00 -9.31 36.12
C ARG A 488 12.22 -8.54 35.07
N GLU A 489 10.94 -8.37 35.30
CA GLU A 489 10.07 -7.61 34.38
C GLU A 489 10.24 -6.09 34.51
N LYS A 490 10.64 -5.58 35.69
CA LYS A 490 10.70 -4.13 35.99
C LYS A 490 11.59 -3.34 35.08
N ILE A 491 12.72 -3.90 34.65
CA ILE A 491 13.63 -3.21 33.72
C ILE A 491 13.00 -3.06 32.34
N MET A 492 12.30 -4.08 31.86
CA MET A 492 11.57 -3.99 30.59
C MET A 492 10.41 -2.98 30.65
N GLU A 493 9.76 -2.86 31.82
CA GLU A 493 8.75 -1.84 32.06
C GLU A 493 9.36 -0.43 32.03
N LEU A 494 10.49 -0.21 32.72
CA LEU A 494 11.20 1.07 32.67
C LEU A 494 11.62 1.43 31.24
N MET A 495 12.22 0.49 30.52
CA MET A 495 12.62 0.70 29.12
C MET A 495 11.43 1.03 28.22
N LYS A 496 10.27 0.40 28.45
CA LYS A 496 9.02 0.69 27.75
C LYS A 496 8.53 2.11 28.05
N TRP A 497 8.60 2.56 29.30
CA TRP A 497 8.19 3.91 29.71
C TRP A 497 9.09 4.99 29.06
N ILE A 498 10.40 4.77 29.06
CA ILE A 498 11.38 5.69 28.45
C ILE A 498 11.21 5.78 26.94
N SER A 499 10.85 4.67 26.27
CA SER A 499 10.77 4.60 24.80
C SER A 499 9.40 4.91 24.21
N HIS A 500 8.39 5.24 25.04
CA HIS A 500 6.98 5.30 24.58
C HIS A 500 6.71 6.34 23.49
N GLN A 501 6.99 7.61 23.73
CA GLN A 501 6.70 8.70 22.76
C GLN A 501 7.93 9.52 22.39
N HIS A 502 8.84 9.70 23.32
CA HIS A 502 9.94 10.65 23.19
C HIS A 502 11.28 9.99 22.88
N GLY A 503 11.38 8.67 23.00
CA GLY A 503 12.62 7.94 22.85
C GLY A 503 12.49 6.64 22.06
N PHE A 504 13.62 5.96 21.92
CA PHE A 504 13.71 4.62 21.38
C PHE A 504 14.43 3.71 22.38
N GLY A 505 13.90 2.54 22.64
CA GLY A 505 14.47 1.57 23.57
C GLY A 505 14.85 0.28 22.89
N THR A 506 16.08 -0.17 23.11
CA THR A 506 16.56 -1.48 22.68
C THR A 506 16.94 -2.32 23.91
N TYR A 507 16.38 -3.51 23.99
CA TYR A 507 16.64 -4.43 25.07
C TYR A 507 17.30 -5.70 24.55
N PHE A 508 18.50 -6.03 25.05
CA PHE A 508 19.23 -7.24 24.69
C PHE A 508 19.21 -8.24 25.85
N HIS A 509 18.69 -9.42 25.60
CA HIS A 509 18.88 -10.56 26.49
C HIS A 509 20.27 -11.15 26.26
N LEU A 510 21.10 -11.12 27.29
CA LEU A 510 22.47 -11.64 27.24
C LEU A 510 22.48 -13.16 27.43
N ILE A 511 23.12 -13.84 26.49
CA ILE A 511 23.47 -15.26 26.57
C ILE A 511 24.99 -15.31 26.73
N GLU A 512 25.46 -15.66 27.91
CA GLU A 512 26.91 -15.79 28.17
C GLU A 512 27.46 -17.00 27.45
N GLY A 513 28.47 -16.80 26.64
CA GLY A 513 29.12 -17.85 25.87
C GLY A 513 29.69 -17.38 24.54
N TYR A 514 30.24 -18.36 23.79
CA TYR A 514 30.78 -18.08 22.47
C TYR A 514 29.78 -18.34 21.37
N TYR A 515 29.86 -17.57 20.27
CA TYR A 515 28.98 -17.71 19.13
C TYR A 515 29.20 -19.08 18.45
N SER A 516 28.16 -19.91 18.39
CA SER A 516 28.15 -21.23 17.77
C SER A 516 26.80 -21.55 17.14
N ARG A 517 26.71 -22.62 16.34
CA ARG A 517 25.42 -23.06 15.79
C ARG A 517 24.40 -23.42 16.89
N GLN A 518 24.87 -23.92 18.02
CA GLN A 518 24.01 -24.30 19.14
C GLN A 518 23.49 -23.07 19.86
N THR A 519 24.37 -22.14 20.27
CA THR A 519 24.00 -20.92 20.96
C THR A 519 23.13 -20.01 20.08
N CYS A 520 23.35 -20.00 18.76
CA CYS A 520 22.49 -19.27 17.82
C CYS A 520 21.07 -19.87 17.73
N LYS A 521 20.90 -21.19 17.79
CA LYS A 521 19.57 -21.83 17.86
C LYS A 521 18.86 -21.51 19.15
N GLU A 522 19.55 -21.56 20.28
CA GLU A 522 19.04 -21.21 21.59
C GLU A 522 18.60 -19.75 21.63
N SER A 523 19.44 -18.84 21.19
CA SER A 523 19.17 -17.41 21.01
C SER A 523 17.86 -17.16 20.23
N ASN A 524 17.68 -17.82 19.09
CA ASN A 524 16.47 -17.69 18.28
C ASN A 524 15.19 -18.22 18.99
N LEU A 525 15.31 -19.25 19.83
CA LEU A 525 14.19 -19.77 20.61
C LEU A 525 13.82 -18.81 21.74
N LEU A 526 14.81 -18.33 22.49
CA LEU A 526 14.62 -17.36 23.58
C LEU A 526 14.04 -16.04 23.04
N LEU A 527 14.53 -15.54 21.90
CA LEU A 527 13.99 -14.35 21.27
C LEU A 527 12.50 -14.49 20.92
N LYS A 528 12.09 -15.64 20.36
CA LYS A 528 10.68 -15.91 20.08
C LYS A 528 9.83 -15.92 21.33
N GLN A 529 10.32 -16.49 22.42
CA GLN A 529 9.63 -16.51 23.72
C GLN A 529 9.50 -15.09 24.30
N LEU A 530 10.57 -14.29 24.29
CA LEU A 530 10.56 -12.91 24.77
C LEU A 530 9.57 -12.05 23.99
N ILE A 531 9.60 -12.13 22.63
CA ILE A 531 8.67 -11.39 21.79
C ILE A 531 7.21 -11.85 22.02
N SER A 532 6.96 -13.16 22.25
CA SER A 532 5.61 -13.65 22.52
C SER A 532 5.06 -13.15 23.86
N ASN A 533 5.90 -13.09 24.90
CA ASN A 533 5.51 -12.60 26.22
C ASN A 533 5.21 -11.09 26.24
N THR A 534 5.83 -10.34 25.33
CA THR A 534 5.63 -8.88 25.24
C THR A 534 4.52 -8.45 24.27
N LYS A 535 4.07 -9.33 23.36
CA LYS A 535 3.01 -9.02 22.36
C LYS A 535 1.69 -8.59 23.00
N ASP A 536 1.29 -9.18 24.10
CA ASP A 536 0.00 -8.91 24.74
C ASP A 536 -0.02 -7.57 25.51
N ARG A 537 1.14 -6.93 25.68
CA ARG A 537 1.28 -5.69 26.47
C ARG A 537 1.44 -4.41 25.66
N GLY A 538 1.29 -4.45 24.33
CA GLY A 538 1.42 -3.26 23.46
C GLY A 538 2.78 -2.57 23.53
N SER A 539 3.86 -3.33 23.76
CA SER A 539 5.21 -2.80 23.92
C SER A 539 5.76 -2.19 22.63
N THR A 540 6.34 -0.99 22.74
CA THR A 540 7.11 -0.31 21.68
C THR A 540 8.62 -0.59 21.78
N LEU A 541 9.03 -1.44 22.75
CA LEU A 541 10.42 -1.80 22.98
C LEU A 541 10.94 -2.76 21.89
N TYR A 542 12.10 -2.45 21.32
CA TYR A 542 12.79 -3.38 20.44
C TYR A 542 13.58 -4.40 21.28
N ILE A 543 13.29 -5.67 21.10
CA ILE A 543 13.89 -6.76 21.88
C ILE A 543 14.72 -7.64 20.95
N ASP A 544 15.94 -7.94 21.35
CA ASP A 544 16.82 -8.88 20.68
C ASP A 544 17.64 -9.69 21.71
N THR A 545 18.43 -10.62 21.25
CA THR A 545 19.34 -11.43 22.04
C THR A 545 20.79 -11.16 21.65
N MET A 546 21.68 -11.26 22.61
CA MET A 546 23.13 -11.07 22.37
C MET A 546 23.91 -12.22 22.97
N ILE A 547 24.76 -12.86 22.18
CA ILE A 547 25.70 -13.88 22.62
C ILE A 547 27.05 -13.22 22.82
N SER A 548 27.57 -13.22 24.05
CA SER A 548 28.86 -12.62 24.38
C SER A 548 29.56 -13.40 25.48
N PRO A 549 30.91 -13.49 25.46
CA PRO A 549 31.66 -14.26 26.46
C PRO A 549 31.60 -13.68 27.87
N SER A 550 31.24 -12.39 28.02
CA SER A 550 31.07 -11.76 29.33
C SER A 550 30.15 -10.52 29.21
N PHE A 551 29.60 -10.08 30.35
CA PHE A 551 28.79 -8.88 30.44
C PHE A 551 29.54 -7.63 29.95
N THR A 552 30.81 -7.43 30.36
CA THR A 552 31.64 -6.30 29.91
C THR A 552 31.82 -6.28 28.39
N THR A 553 32.06 -7.45 27.78
CA THR A 553 32.21 -7.55 26.33
C THR A 553 30.88 -7.22 25.62
N ALA A 554 29.76 -7.65 26.18
CA ALA A 554 28.44 -7.31 25.65
C ALA A 554 28.18 -5.79 25.67
N ILE A 555 28.47 -5.13 26.80
CA ILE A 555 28.37 -3.67 26.90
C ILE A 555 29.27 -2.97 25.88
N ALA A 556 30.54 -3.39 25.78
CA ALA A 556 31.48 -2.84 24.80
C ALA A 556 31.00 -3.00 23.35
N GLN A 557 30.34 -4.10 23.02
CA GLN A 557 29.76 -4.34 21.70
C GLN A 557 28.57 -3.39 21.44
N VAL A 558 27.67 -3.26 22.40
CA VAL A 558 26.44 -2.49 22.24
C VAL A 558 26.69 -1.00 22.10
N ILE A 559 27.62 -0.42 22.89
CA ILE A 559 27.94 1.01 22.81
C ILE A 559 28.64 1.40 21.50
N GLN A 560 29.27 0.44 20.81
CA GLN A 560 29.94 0.68 19.53
C GLN A 560 29.04 0.41 18.32
N THR A 561 27.88 -0.26 18.51
CA THR A 561 26.96 -0.53 17.41
C THR A 561 25.95 0.61 17.24
N PRO A 562 25.65 1.02 15.99
CA PRO A 562 24.63 2.04 15.77
C PRO A 562 23.26 1.53 16.24
N SER A 563 22.44 2.44 16.75
CA SER A 563 21.07 2.13 17.13
C SER A 563 20.22 1.71 15.93
N ILE A 564 19.27 0.81 16.17
CA ILE A 564 18.27 0.38 15.19
C ILE A 564 17.35 1.52 14.78
N SER A 565 17.21 2.55 15.62
CA SER A 565 16.42 3.75 15.33
C SER A 565 16.99 4.63 14.22
N GLY A 566 18.27 4.46 13.86
CA GLY A 566 19.02 5.37 12.98
C GLY A 566 19.56 6.61 13.69
N MET A 567 19.31 6.77 15.00
CA MET A 567 20.00 7.72 15.89
C MET A 567 21.11 6.99 16.62
N GLU A 568 22.14 7.71 17.12
CA GLU A 568 23.14 7.10 17.99
C GLU A 568 22.53 6.76 19.35
N ASN A 569 22.90 5.61 19.93
CA ASN A 569 22.58 5.33 21.31
C ASN A 569 23.23 6.37 22.19
N ASN A 570 22.52 6.88 23.21
CA ASN A 570 23.01 7.94 24.09
C ASN A 570 22.74 7.65 25.57
N PHE A 571 22.02 6.58 25.90
CA PHE A 571 21.63 6.26 27.25
C PHE A 571 21.75 4.74 27.49
N VAL A 572 22.60 4.34 28.44
CA VAL A 572 22.75 2.94 28.85
C VAL A 572 22.04 2.72 30.19
N VAL A 573 21.15 1.73 30.22
CA VAL A 573 20.39 1.39 31.43
C VAL A 573 20.82 0.02 31.94
N PHE A 574 21.25 -0.01 33.19
CA PHE A 574 21.60 -1.23 33.93
C PHE A 574 20.51 -1.55 34.94
N GLU A 575 20.50 -2.79 35.44
CA GLU A 575 19.66 -3.22 36.54
C GLU A 575 20.42 -4.08 37.54
N TYR A 576 20.05 -3.98 38.81
CA TYR A 576 20.42 -4.96 39.83
C TYR A 576 19.30 -5.12 40.85
N ASP A 577 19.26 -6.27 41.47
CA ASP A 577 18.34 -6.54 42.59
C ASP A 577 19.03 -6.19 43.91
N LYS A 578 18.36 -5.40 44.75
CA LYS A 578 18.87 -4.98 46.05
C LYS A 578 19.18 -6.16 47.02
N ARG A 579 18.67 -7.35 46.75
CA ARG A 579 18.99 -8.58 47.48
C ARG A 579 20.37 -9.14 47.10
N TYR A 580 20.83 -8.88 45.88
CA TYR A 580 22.07 -9.41 45.34
C TYR A 580 23.04 -8.28 44.99
N PRO A 581 23.61 -7.61 46.00
CA PRO A 581 24.48 -6.42 45.78
C PRO A 581 25.77 -6.74 45.02
N ASP A 582 26.17 -7.99 44.93
CA ASP A 582 27.35 -8.43 44.17
C ASP A 582 27.23 -8.12 42.69
N GLU A 583 26.00 -8.11 42.11
CA GLU A 583 25.74 -7.74 40.72
C GLU A 583 26.15 -6.28 40.43
N LEU A 584 26.03 -5.42 41.44
CA LEU A 584 26.40 -4.00 41.33
C LEU A 584 27.88 -3.82 41.03
N SER A 585 28.75 -4.68 41.55
CA SER A 585 30.19 -4.64 41.27
C SER A 585 30.50 -4.79 39.79
N ALA A 586 29.83 -5.69 39.10
CA ALA A 586 29.96 -5.88 37.65
C ALA A 586 29.46 -4.65 36.88
N ILE A 587 28.37 -4.00 37.30
CA ILE A 587 27.85 -2.78 36.69
C ILE A 587 28.84 -1.61 36.87
N LEU A 588 29.27 -1.39 38.10
CA LEU A 588 30.16 -0.25 38.42
C LEU A 588 31.52 -0.34 37.73
N SER A 589 32.04 -1.54 37.51
CA SER A 589 33.26 -1.75 36.72
C SER A 589 33.10 -1.31 35.24
N ASN A 590 31.88 -1.26 34.71
CA ASN A 590 31.57 -0.88 33.33
C ASN A 590 31.16 0.60 33.18
N VAL A 591 30.97 1.34 34.27
CA VAL A 591 30.57 2.77 34.23
C VAL A 591 31.59 3.60 33.45
N ASN A 592 32.88 3.41 33.71
CA ASN A 592 33.96 4.15 33.02
C ASN A 592 34.00 3.83 31.51
N LEU A 593 33.74 2.58 31.14
CA LEU A 593 33.65 2.15 29.74
C LEU A 593 32.51 2.88 29.00
N VAL A 594 31.34 2.96 29.61
CA VAL A 594 30.14 3.62 29.04
C VAL A 594 30.38 5.13 28.93
N ARG A 595 30.98 5.76 29.95
CA ARG A 595 31.31 7.20 29.94
C ARG A 595 32.33 7.58 28.88
N ALA A 596 33.31 6.72 28.60
CA ALA A 596 34.28 6.97 27.53
C ALA A 596 33.59 7.17 26.16
N GLY A 597 32.37 6.64 25.98
CA GLY A 597 31.54 6.87 24.81
C GLY A 597 30.57 8.06 24.90
N ASN A 598 30.65 8.89 25.96
CA ASN A 598 29.75 10.01 26.24
C ASN A 598 28.27 9.62 26.41
N PHE A 599 27.99 8.40 26.89
CA PHE A 599 26.65 7.96 27.21
C PHE A 599 26.19 8.46 28.58
N ASP A 600 24.90 8.76 28.66
CA ASP A 600 24.22 8.89 29.94
C ASP A 600 24.00 7.48 30.54
N ILE A 601 23.98 7.41 31.87
CA ILE A 601 23.86 6.12 32.58
C ILE A 601 22.65 6.15 33.50
N GLY A 602 21.87 5.07 33.48
CA GLY A 602 20.82 4.76 34.43
C GLY A 602 21.09 3.41 35.10
N ILE A 603 20.96 3.31 36.41
CA ILE A 603 21.07 2.06 37.16
C ILE A 603 19.79 1.88 37.94
N LEU A 604 18.94 0.91 37.51
CA LEU A 604 17.71 0.57 38.22
C LEU A 604 18.01 -0.38 39.36
N ALA A 605 17.84 0.09 40.58
CA ALA A 605 17.88 -0.71 41.80
C ALA A 605 16.47 -1.29 42.09
N ILE A 606 16.28 -2.55 41.86
CA ILE A 606 14.98 -3.24 41.97
C ILE A 606 14.74 -3.63 43.43
N SER A 607 13.58 -3.26 43.97
CA SER A 607 13.09 -3.63 45.27
C SER A 607 12.09 -4.80 45.17
N GLU A 608 11.98 -5.59 46.21
CA GLU A 608 10.89 -6.61 46.37
C GLU A 608 9.52 -5.94 46.51
N GLN A 609 9.46 -4.76 47.06
CA GLN A 609 8.21 -4.04 47.30
C GLN A 609 7.64 -3.56 45.94
N PHE A 610 6.36 -3.82 45.74
CA PHE A 610 5.65 -3.38 44.57
C PHE A 610 4.86 -2.11 44.86
N PHE A 611 5.31 -0.98 44.37
CA PHE A 611 4.60 0.29 44.48
C PHE A 611 3.89 0.62 43.19
N LYS A 612 2.70 1.22 43.30
CA LYS A 612 1.90 1.60 42.14
C LYS A 612 2.44 2.88 41.50
N PRO A 613 2.40 3.02 40.18
CA PRO A 613 2.72 4.27 39.48
C PRO A 613 1.95 5.48 40.03
N THR A 614 0.72 5.28 40.55
CA THR A 614 -0.10 6.34 41.17
C THR A 614 0.55 7.01 42.38
N ASN A 615 1.55 6.38 43.01
CA ASN A 615 2.26 6.94 44.14
C ASN A 615 3.26 8.05 43.76
N GLY A 616 3.48 8.25 42.47
CA GLY A 616 4.29 9.36 41.97
C GLY A 616 5.75 9.02 41.70
N ILE A 617 6.39 9.92 40.97
CA ILE A 617 7.82 9.91 40.72
C ILE A 617 8.46 10.96 41.65
N HIS A 618 9.44 10.55 42.43
CA HIS A 618 10.18 11.40 43.35
C HIS A 618 11.59 11.64 42.79
N VAL A 619 11.91 12.91 42.49
CA VAL A 619 13.22 13.32 41.96
C VAL A 619 13.99 14.05 43.09
N TRP A 620 15.17 13.56 43.40
CA TRP A 620 16.02 14.13 44.47
C TRP A 620 17.22 14.88 43.88
N ILE A 621 17.27 16.16 44.10
CA ILE A 621 18.34 17.08 43.66
C ILE A 621 19.17 17.51 44.86
N ARG A 622 20.49 17.32 44.78
CA ARG A 622 21.45 17.83 45.76
C ARG A 622 22.17 19.08 45.21
N GLU A 623 22.80 19.81 46.09
CA GLU A 623 23.46 21.10 45.80
C GLU A 623 24.52 21.02 44.69
N HIS A 624 25.18 19.90 44.52
CA HIS A 624 26.23 19.67 43.52
C HIS A 624 25.80 18.81 42.32
N ASP A 625 24.48 18.60 42.13
CA ASP A 625 23.94 17.80 41.06
C ASP A 625 23.60 18.59 39.77
N GLU A 626 24.29 19.70 39.48
CA GLU A 626 23.96 20.59 38.36
C GLU A 626 23.85 19.87 37.02
N THR A 627 24.77 18.96 36.72
CA THR A 627 24.80 18.20 35.48
C THR A 627 23.64 17.23 35.40
N ASN A 628 23.22 16.58 36.50
CA ASN A 628 22.18 15.59 36.57
C ASN A 628 20.78 16.18 36.70
N THR A 629 20.64 17.39 37.22
CA THR A 629 19.37 18.02 37.59
C THR A 629 18.36 18.01 36.42
N ASN A 630 18.72 18.57 35.27
CA ASN A 630 17.86 18.66 34.13
C ASN A 630 17.56 17.26 33.55
N PHE A 631 18.54 16.37 33.57
CA PHE A 631 18.41 15.01 33.10
C PHE A 631 17.41 14.20 33.94
N MET A 632 17.47 14.30 35.28
CA MET A 632 16.52 13.65 36.19
C MET A 632 15.09 14.14 36.00
N ILE A 633 14.90 15.43 35.86
CA ILE A 633 13.59 16.05 35.63
C ILE A 633 13.03 15.58 34.27
N LEU A 634 13.84 15.64 33.23
CA LEU A 634 13.45 15.25 31.89
C LEU A 634 13.04 13.77 31.82
N LEU A 635 13.82 12.87 32.42
CA LEU A 635 13.47 11.46 32.54
C LEU A 635 12.15 11.24 33.29
N GLY A 636 11.92 11.96 34.39
CA GLY A 636 10.66 11.91 35.13
C GLY A 636 9.46 12.25 34.23
N TYR A 637 9.56 13.31 33.42
CA TYR A 637 8.49 13.70 32.46
C TYR A 637 8.32 12.69 31.33
N ILE A 638 9.42 12.17 30.77
CA ILE A 638 9.37 11.14 29.74
C ILE A 638 8.63 9.90 30.26
N ILE A 639 8.94 9.43 31.45
CA ILE A 639 8.26 8.29 32.10
C ILE A 639 6.79 8.59 32.36
N MET A 640 6.45 9.79 32.84
CA MET A 640 5.08 10.21 33.08
C MET A 640 4.22 10.29 31.80
N SER A 641 4.82 10.43 30.63
CA SER A 641 4.10 10.43 29.35
C SER A 641 3.44 9.08 29.02
N HIS A 642 3.88 7.98 29.67
CA HIS A 642 3.34 6.66 29.44
C HIS A 642 1.95 6.49 30.10
N PRO A 643 1.00 5.76 29.46
CA PRO A 643 -0.35 5.54 29.98
C PRO A 643 -0.41 4.96 31.40
N ASP A 644 0.57 4.13 31.80
CA ASP A 644 0.65 3.56 33.14
C ASP A 644 0.82 4.63 34.23
N TRP A 645 1.42 5.76 33.88
CA TRP A 645 1.69 6.90 34.76
C TRP A 645 0.70 8.05 34.61
N LYS A 646 -0.34 7.93 33.78
CA LYS A 646 -1.30 9.01 33.45
C LYS A 646 -1.99 9.64 34.67
N LYS A 647 -2.16 8.86 35.77
CA LYS A 647 -2.75 9.32 37.03
C LYS A 647 -1.72 9.64 38.10
N SER A 648 -0.46 9.73 37.70
CA SER A 648 0.67 9.98 38.61
C SER A 648 1.00 11.46 38.72
N HIS A 649 1.90 11.78 39.64
CA HIS A 649 2.45 13.11 39.84
C HIS A 649 3.96 13.04 40.01
N ILE A 650 4.66 14.15 39.73
CA ILE A 650 6.08 14.29 40.00
C ILE A 650 6.26 15.19 41.21
N LYS A 651 7.12 14.77 42.14
CA LYS A 651 7.64 15.63 43.25
C LYS A 651 9.12 15.75 43.10
N ILE A 652 9.61 16.99 43.26
CA ILE A 652 11.03 17.34 43.18
C ILE A 652 11.47 17.79 44.58
N PHE A 653 12.31 16.98 45.19
CA PHE A 653 12.91 17.29 46.49
C PHE A 653 14.28 17.93 46.29
N ILE A 654 14.48 19.09 46.89
CA ILE A 654 15.75 19.80 46.90
C ILE A 654 16.35 19.71 48.29
N ALA A 655 17.41 18.93 48.39
CA ALA A 655 18.12 18.70 49.63
C ALA A 655 19.34 19.65 49.74
N SER A 656 19.33 20.58 50.72
CA SER A 656 20.35 21.55 50.93
C SER A 656 20.66 21.75 52.41
N MET A 657 21.88 22.10 52.74
CA MET A 657 22.27 22.52 54.11
C MET A 657 21.63 23.87 54.47
N LYS A 658 21.33 24.09 55.74
CA LYS A 658 20.62 25.30 56.23
C LYS A 658 21.15 26.63 55.74
N LYS A 659 22.45 26.74 55.44
CA LYS A 659 23.11 28.01 55.06
C LYS A 659 22.76 28.50 53.65
N ASP A 660 22.44 27.61 52.71
CA ASP A 660 22.37 27.93 51.29
C ASP A 660 20.94 27.81 50.70
N ALA A 661 19.97 27.39 51.50
CA ALA A 661 18.59 27.09 51.08
C ALA A 661 17.85 28.26 50.40
N VAL A 662 18.13 29.52 50.82
CA VAL A 662 17.45 30.70 50.26
C VAL A 662 17.95 31.00 48.85
N GLN A 663 19.25 30.89 48.65
CA GLN A 663 19.91 31.17 47.38
C GLN A 663 19.50 30.10 46.32
N VAL A 664 19.58 28.83 46.69
CA VAL A 664 19.16 27.69 45.82
C VAL A 664 17.69 27.80 45.46
N LYS A 665 16.83 28.24 46.37
CA LYS A 665 15.40 28.46 46.13
C LYS A 665 15.16 29.55 45.09
N GLU A 666 15.91 30.65 45.16
CA GLU A 666 15.74 31.78 44.24
C GLU A 666 16.30 31.47 42.85
N GLU A 667 17.45 30.79 42.74
CA GLU A 667 18.02 30.32 41.49
C GLU A 667 17.07 29.33 40.79
N LEU A 668 16.47 28.42 41.53
CA LEU A 668 15.51 27.44 40.93
C LEU A 668 14.20 28.11 40.49
N LYS A 669 13.70 29.08 41.23
CA LYS A 669 12.55 29.89 40.80
C LYS A 669 12.84 30.62 39.49
N GLN A 670 14.03 31.19 39.33
CA GLN A 670 14.44 31.82 38.07
C GLN A 670 14.52 30.80 36.92
N ARG A 671 15.11 29.64 37.16
CA ARG A 671 15.19 28.55 36.16
C ARG A 671 13.80 28.02 35.75
N ILE A 672 12.86 27.93 36.69
CA ILE A 672 11.46 27.53 36.39
C ILE A 672 10.74 28.66 35.63
N ALA A 673 10.95 29.92 36.00
CA ALA A 673 10.31 31.05 35.33
C ALA A 673 10.82 31.26 33.90
N THR A 674 12.07 30.86 33.60
CA THR A 674 12.65 30.90 32.26
C THR A 674 12.49 29.59 31.49
N GLY A 675 12.22 28.49 32.17
CA GLY A 675 12.11 27.15 31.58
C GLY A 675 10.67 26.84 31.11
N ARG A 676 10.58 26.12 30.02
CA ARG A 676 9.30 25.64 29.43
C ARG A 676 8.75 24.39 30.12
N LEU A 677 9.24 24.02 31.30
CA LEU A 677 8.77 22.87 32.04
C LEU A 677 7.42 23.15 32.69
N PRO A 678 6.46 22.24 32.61
CA PRO A 678 5.18 22.34 33.31
C PRO A 678 5.33 22.05 34.81
N ILE A 679 6.36 22.58 35.44
CA ILE A 679 6.61 22.48 36.88
C ILE A 679 6.00 23.68 37.56
N THR A 680 5.16 23.44 38.54
CA THR A 680 4.64 24.45 39.43
C THR A 680 5.41 24.39 40.76
N LEU A 681 5.47 25.51 41.47
CA LEU A 681 6.12 25.56 42.82
C LEU A 681 5.51 24.55 43.78
N THR A 682 4.31 24.07 43.52
CA THR A 682 3.62 23.02 44.32
C THR A 682 4.23 21.63 44.15
N ASN A 683 4.99 21.39 43.09
CA ASN A 683 5.71 20.15 42.87
C ASN A 683 7.08 20.07 43.53
N ILE A 684 7.54 21.19 44.12
CA ILE A 684 8.87 21.33 44.68
C ILE A 684 8.78 21.41 46.20
N GLU A 685 9.56 20.54 46.85
CA GLU A 685 9.68 20.47 48.29
C GLU A 685 11.14 20.65 48.70
N PHE A 686 11.39 21.58 49.61
CA PHE A 686 12.77 21.85 50.16
C PHE A 686 12.97 21.05 51.43
N VAL A 687 14.02 20.23 51.42
CA VAL A 687 14.39 19.39 52.55
C VAL A 687 15.70 19.93 53.15
N MET A 688 15.62 20.34 54.41
CA MET A 688 16.78 20.82 55.14
C MET A 688 17.55 19.64 55.71
N LEU A 689 18.84 19.61 55.38
CA LEU A 689 19.77 18.60 55.89
C LEU A 689 20.52 19.17 57.09
N ASP A 690 20.79 18.33 58.10
CA ASP A 690 21.64 18.59 59.24
C ASP A 690 22.41 17.30 59.65
N GLU A 691 23.24 17.37 60.71
CA GLU A 691 24.05 16.25 61.18
C GLU A 691 23.22 15.03 61.59
N ASN A 692 21.99 15.24 62.05
CA ASN A 692 21.05 14.19 62.45
C ASN A 692 20.11 13.75 61.33
N HIS A 693 19.89 14.58 60.32
CA HIS A 693 18.99 14.33 59.19
C HIS A 693 19.77 14.36 57.86
N THR A 694 20.43 13.24 57.61
CA THR A 694 21.25 13.06 56.42
C THR A 694 20.39 12.89 55.14
N PHE A 695 20.98 13.11 53.94
CA PHE A 695 20.32 12.93 52.69
C PHE A 695 19.67 11.54 52.55
N ILE A 696 20.36 10.49 52.96
CA ILE A 696 19.88 9.14 52.92
C ILE A 696 18.64 8.95 53.84
N HIS A 697 18.67 9.55 55.02
CA HIS A 697 17.53 9.50 55.95
C HIS A 697 16.32 10.22 55.38
N ALA A 698 16.49 11.40 54.78
CA ALA A 698 15.44 12.16 54.16
C ALA A 698 14.79 11.41 52.99
N VAL A 699 15.60 10.78 52.11
CA VAL A 699 15.08 9.95 50.99
C VAL A 699 14.28 8.79 51.52
N LYS A 700 14.74 8.08 52.58
CA LYS A 700 14.03 6.98 53.17
C LYS A 700 12.67 7.38 53.76
N GLU A 701 12.61 8.51 54.41
CA GLU A 701 11.40 9.02 55.06
C GLU A 701 10.35 9.47 54.01
N GLN A 702 10.78 10.31 53.03
CA GLN A 702 9.86 10.94 52.10
C GLN A 702 9.50 10.09 50.89
N SER A 703 10.38 9.14 50.51
CA SER A 703 10.20 8.37 49.28
C SER A 703 9.98 6.87 49.51
N TYR A 704 9.69 6.46 50.76
CA TYR A 704 9.46 5.04 51.10
C TYR A 704 8.39 4.39 50.22
N GLN A 705 7.31 5.09 49.90
CA GLN A 705 6.16 4.59 49.12
C GLN A 705 6.14 5.11 47.71
N ALA A 706 7.15 5.80 47.20
CA ALA A 706 7.21 6.35 45.87
C ALA A 706 7.05 5.22 44.81
N GLY A 707 6.38 5.51 43.70
CA GLY A 707 6.27 4.59 42.58
C GLY A 707 7.62 4.37 41.89
N LEU A 708 8.42 5.44 41.77
CA LEU A 708 9.81 5.45 41.33
C LEU A 708 10.56 6.61 41.95
N THR A 709 11.76 6.38 42.46
CA THR A 709 12.65 7.47 42.95
C THR A 709 13.80 7.65 41.97
N ILE A 710 14.13 8.89 41.59
CA ILE A 710 15.25 9.21 40.68
C ILE A 710 16.29 10.00 41.49
N ILE A 711 17.54 9.53 41.52
CA ILE A 711 18.67 10.11 42.28
C ILE A 711 19.89 10.26 41.38
N GLY A 712 20.50 11.41 41.35
CA GLY A 712 21.79 11.64 40.68
C GLY A 712 22.97 11.00 41.43
N PHE A 713 23.93 10.47 40.69
CA PHE A 713 25.23 10.07 41.27
C PHE A 713 26.41 10.65 40.47
N HIS A 714 27.55 10.85 41.17
CA HIS A 714 28.80 11.36 40.60
C HIS A 714 29.90 10.31 40.66
N GLU A 715 30.92 10.44 39.83
CA GLU A 715 32.07 9.54 39.79
C GLU A 715 32.83 9.47 41.10
N ASP A 716 32.87 10.58 41.81
CA ASP A 716 33.60 10.64 43.07
C ASP A 716 33.05 9.70 44.14
N PHE A 717 31.75 9.42 44.11
CA PHE A 717 31.12 8.40 44.99
C PHE A 717 31.58 6.98 44.67
N ILE A 718 31.92 6.72 43.40
CA ILE A 718 32.36 5.40 42.95
C ILE A 718 33.86 5.16 43.25
N LYS A 719 34.67 6.21 43.40
CA LYS A 719 36.13 6.12 43.65
C LYS A 719 36.49 5.65 45.03
N HIS A 720 35.74 6.05 46.07
CA HIS A 720 36.08 5.77 47.49
C HIS A 720 35.45 4.48 48.04
N ASP A 721 34.16 4.26 47.83
CA ASP A 721 33.47 3.03 48.14
C ASP A 721 32.31 2.84 47.16
N PRO A 722 32.57 2.10 46.04
CA PRO A 722 31.62 2.00 44.95
C PRO A 722 30.26 1.44 45.35
N ILE A 723 30.19 0.61 46.39
CA ILE A 723 28.97 -0.14 46.72
C ILE A 723 28.23 0.54 47.88
N ALA A 724 28.89 1.20 48.81
CA ALA A 724 28.28 1.79 50.01
C ALA A 724 27.13 2.73 49.67
N PHE A 725 27.35 3.70 48.78
CA PHE A 725 26.33 4.69 48.40
C PHE A 725 25.02 4.03 47.92
N PHE A 726 25.11 3.00 47.08
CA PHE A 726 23.91 2.33 46.54
C PHE A 726 23.22 1.41 47.57
N ASN A 727 24.00 0.79 48.44
CA ASN A 727 23.50 -0.09 49.50
C ASN A 727 22.77 0.67 50.62
N ASP A 728 23.06 1.94 50.83
CA ASP A 728 22.41 2.78 51.81
C ASP A 728 20.90 2.91 51.59
N PHE A 729 20.44 2.70 50.37
CA PHE A 729 19.01 2.77 50.00
C PHE A 729 18.29 1.43 49.94
N LYS A 730 18.75 0.39 50.59
CA LYS A 730 18.11 -0.96 50.56
C LYS A 730 16.65 -0.95 50.99
N SER A 731 16.25 -0.14 51.97
CA SER A 731 14.90 -0.10 52.53
C SER A 731 13.89 0.75 51.78
N THR A 732 14.29 1.39 50.68
CA THR A 732 13.40 2.21 49.82
C THR A 732 12.83 1.39 48.68
N GLY A 733 11.78 1.89 47.99
CA GLY A 733 11.24 1.30 46.75
C GLY A 733 12.23 1.22 45.59
N ASP A 734 11.72 1.12 44.39
CA ASP A 734 12.57 1.10 43.19
C ASP A 734 13.25 2.45 42.99
N ILE A 735 14.56 2.44 42.74
CA ILE A 735 15.34 3.65 42.52
C ILE A 735 16.07 3.59 41.18
N LEU A 736 15.93 4.66 40.41
CA LEU A 736 16.72 4.89 39.20
C LEU A 736 17.86 5.87 39.54
N PHE A 737 19.06 5.35 39.72
CA PHE A 737 20.25 6.18 39.85
C PHE A 737 20.68 6.63 38.46
N VAL A 738 20.97 7.95 38.30
CA VAL A 738 21.33 8.50 36.99
C VAL A 738 22.62 9.31 37.04
N ASN A 739 23.36 9.25 35.92
CA ASN A 739 24.54 10.04 35.71
C ASN A 739 24.54 10.56 34.27
N ALA A 740 24.43 11.88 34.12
CA ALA A 740 24.46 12.55 32.84
C ALA A 740 25.90 12.75 32.34
N SER A 741 26.13 12.44 31.07
CA SER A 741 27.44 12.69 30.44
C SER A 741 27.77 14.19 30.30
N GLN A 742 26.71 14.99 30.10
CA GLN A 742 26.78 16.46 30.00
C GLN A 742 25.46 17.07 30.49
N ALA A 743 25.46 18.34 30.86
CA ALA A 743 24.25 19.05 31.22
C ALA A 743 23.25 19.05 30.03
N LYS A 744 21.98 18.73 30.31
CA LYS A 744 20.92 18.76 29.28
C LYS A 744 20.23 20.11 29.31
N GLU A 745 20.00 20.68 28.13
CA GLU A 745 19.12 21.84 27.99
C GLU A 745 17.68 21.37 27.86
N ILE A 746 16.78 22.02 28.58
CA ILE A 746 15.34 21.81 28.47
C ILE A 746 14.83 23.01 27.70
N LEU A 747 14.55 22.80 26.39
CA LEU A 747 14.10 23.85 25.46
C LEU A 747 12.60 24.07 25.53
#